data_dedd9b57e6dea8bab9b8e6e410618ca8
#
_entry.id   dedd9b57e6dea8bab9b8e6e410618ca8
#
_cell.length_a   1.000
_cell.length_b   1.000
_cell.length_c   1.000
_cell.angle_alpha   90.00
_cell.angle_beta   90.00
_cell.angle_gamma   90.00
#
_symmetry.space_group_name_H-M   'P 1'
#
loop_
_entity.id
_entity.type
_entity.pdbx_description
1 polymer ?
#
loop_
_entity_poly.entity_id
_entity_poly.type
_entity_poly.pdbx_seq_one_letter_code
_entity_poly.pdbx_strand_id
1 'polypeptide(L)'
;MLRSLEDVLTKPGQVSGRALDRHAAAADASHFLLVPEAVVTPTDAAEVGALMRASAAQGVSLTFRSGGTSLSGQAVTDSVLVDVRKNFRDIEVLDEGARVRVRPGATVRQVNARLARHGRRLGPDPASEAACTIGGVVANNSSGMNCGITENTYQTLESMTLVLPSGTVIDTAAPDADGILRHHEPHLYRGLAQLADRVRSDSASVATVRRQFSMKNTMGYGLNALLDFDTPAQILAHLAIGSEGTLGFVAEAVFRTVVRPTHSATALLVFEELQAANEALPALVDSRAATVELLDATSLRVGQRLTGTPPIVRDLRVQDHAALLVEYSATTAEQLEELRQHGEALTGRIGLSQPAGFTTDADARAVLWHLRKGLYASVAGARPQGTTALLEDIVVPVPALGRTCTALTQLFDRYDYRDSVILGHAKDGNVHFMLTDDFADPARLQRYSDFTEDMVDLVLGEGGSLKAEHGTGRVMAPYVRRQYGDELYGVMREIKQLCDPGGVLNPGVLLNDDPQAHLRHIKAEPSVAEEVDRCVSCGYCEPVCPSRDLTLTPRQRIVTLRAIRSARLAGDEALAQSLEEDYDYAAVQTCAVDGMCQTACPVEINTGDLVKRLRRQETGAVAQAGWNLAAQHWGTASIVAGRALDLAAKLPAAATITANQLVRRIAGADTVPLYSPELPRGGGRRRRPAPVGEPVAVYFPACVSAMFGPAQPGTGAPGAAGVQDSVLALAQRAGVELLVPSDIDALCCGTPWSSKGKHTGQETITARTIAALRRDSDHGRLPIVCDASSCTEGLRHALEVEVPPAGQQPLRILDAVEFTAEHLLPRLPEPRRIPSLTLHPTCSSTRMGLNPALARVAEAIAEDVQIPDDWGCCAFAGDRGLLHPELTASATARQAEQVQAIDASAHASCNRTCELGMSRATGYPYSHVLELLNQSTIAGG
;
A
#
# COMPACT_ATOMS: atom_id res chain seq x y z
N MET A 1 16.90 28.57 11.65
CA MET A 1 16.50 27.15 11.70
C MET A 1 16.84 26.40 10.42
N LEU A 2 16.20 26.61 9.26
CA LEU A 2 16.42 25.78 8.06
C LEU A 2 17.89 25.67 7.64
N ARG A 3 18.63 26.77 7.54
CA ARG A 3 20.05 26.75 7.16
C ARG A 3 20.92 25.89 8.07
N SER A 4 20.72 25.94 9.37
CA SER A 4 21.52 25.15 10.32
C SER A 4 21.15 23.66 10.31
N LEU A 5 19.98 23.30 9.83
CA LEU A 5 19.64 21.89 9.53
C LEU A 5 20.25 21.46 8.20
N GLU A 6 20.32 22.35 7.19
CA GLU A 6 21.00 22.07 5.92
C GLU A 6 22.50 21.87 6.10
N ASP A 7 23.15 22.67 6.98
CA ASP A 7 24.60 22.63 7.20
C ASP A 7 25.11 21.29 7.79
N VAL A 8 24.23 20.48 8.40
CA VAL A 8 24.59 19.17 8.98
C VAL A 8 24.25 17.98 8.07
N LEU A 9 23.66 18.25 6.90
CA LEU A 9 23.30 17.22 5.90
C LEU A 9 24.24 17.27 4.70
N THR A 10 24.41 16.11 4.05
CA THR A 10 25.47 15.95 3.04
C THR A 10 25.05 16.28 1.62
N LYS A 11 23.74 16.27 1.33
CA LYS A 11 23.21 16.46 -0.03
C LYS A 11 22.29 17.68 -0.12
N PRO A 12 22.36 18.45 -1.21
CA PRO A 12 21.40 19.53 -1.45
C PRO A 12 19.96 19.02 -1.54
N GLY A 13 19.00 19.80 -1.03
CA GLY A 13 17.57 19.52 -1.14
C GLY A 13 17.02 18.49 -0.14
N GLN A 14 17.82 18.08 0.86
CA GLN A 14 17.35 17.22 1.94
C GLN A 14 16.43 17.96 2.93
N VAL A 15 16.44 19.29 2.94
CA VAL A 15 15.54 20.13 3.76
C VAL A 15 14.60 20.88 2.82
N SER A 16 13.30 20.77 3.06
CA SER A 16 12.28 21.53 2.35
C SER A 16 11.40 22.33 3.29
N GLY A 17 11.37 23.65 3.07
CA GLY A 17 10.40 24.57 3.67
C GLY A 17 9.28 24.98 2.71
N ARG A 18 9.17 24.35 1.52
CA ARG A 18 8.15 24.69 0.53
C ARG A 18 6.76 24.42 1.07
N ALA A 19 5.81 25.29 0.79
CA ALA A 19 4.43 25.14 1.24
C ALA A 19 3.85 23.78 0.80
N LEU A 20 4.07 23.36 -0.45
CA LEU A 20 3.60 22.08 -0.98
C LEU A 20 4.08 20.89 -0.14
N ASP A 21 5.38 20.80 0.12
CA ASP A 21 5.98 19.66 0.84
C ASP A 21 5.50 19.60 2.30
N ARG A 22 5.37 20.77 2.95
CA ARG A 22 4.86 20.90 4.31
C ARG A 22 3.40 20.45 4.42
N HIS A 23 2.53 20.96 3.55
CA HIS A 23 1.11 20.61 3.56
C HIS A 23 0.86 19.16 3.11
N ALA A 24 1.62 18.63 2.15
CA ALA A 24 1.58 17.22 1.77
C ALA A 24 1.96 16.27 2.91
N ALA A 25 2.79 16.74 3.85
CA ALA A 25 3.24 16.00 5.03
C ALA A 25 2.38 16.25 6.29
N ALA A 26 1.35 17.10 6.23
CA ALA A 26 0.59 17.55 7.41
C ALA A 26 -0.31 16.48 8.03
N ALA A 27 -0.62 15.40 7.30
CA ALA A 27 -1.55 14.36 7.74
C ALA A 27 -0.92 12.97 7.73
N ASP A 28 -1.29 12.15 8.69
CA ASP A 28 -1.14 10.68 8.71
C ASP A 28 -2.53 10.00 8.73
N ALA A 29 -2.62 8.72 9.12
CA ALA A 29 -3.90 8.02 9.19
C ALA A 29 -4.76 8.42 10.39
N SER A 30 -4.22 9.15 11.37
CA SER A 30 -4.94 9.64 12.55
C SER A 30 -5.91 10.78 12.20
N HIS A 31 -6.70 11.19 13.15
CA HIS A 31 -7.59 12.34 13.03
C HIS A 31 -6.91 13.68 13.33
N PHE A 32 -5.57 13.74 13.42
CA PHE A 32 -4.82 14.97 13.64
C PHE A 32 -4.29 15.59 12.34
N LEU A 33 -4.21 16.91 12.31
CA LEU A 33 -3.59 17.69 11.25
C LEU A 33 -2.62 18.71 11.88
N LEU A 34 -1.32 18.53 11.63
CA LEU A 34 -0.27 19.49 12.00
C LEU A 34 0.63 19.74 10.79
N VAL A 35 0.78 21.00 10.40
CA VAL A 35 1.60 21.38 9.25
C VAL A 35 3.04 21.63 9.73
N PRO A 36 4.02 20.80 9.34
CA PRO A 36 5.39 20.99 9.78
C PRO A 36 5.98 22.30 9.24
N GLU A 37 6.93 22.88 9.97
CA GLU A 37 7.72 24.03 9.51
C GLU A 37 8.70 23.61 8.40
N ALA A 38 9.21 22.38 8.46
CA ALA A 38 10.08 21.79 7.45
C ALA A 38 9.93 20.28 7.37
N VAL A 39 10.25 19.73 6.20
CA VAL A 39 10.40 18.28 5.95
C VAL A 39 11.87 18.01 5.66
N VAL A 40 12.48 17.07 6.37
CA VAL A 40 13.90 16.69 6.25
C VAL A 40 13.99 15.22 5.85
N THR A 41 14.88 14.90 4.90
CA THR A 41 15.04 13.55 4.35
C THR A 41 16.51 13.10 4.47
N PRO A 42 16.95 12.63 5.66
CA PRO A 42 18.33 12.16 5.87
C PRO A 42 18.62 10.88 5.08
N THR A 43 19.91 10.62 4.81
CA THR A 43 20.34 9.45 4.03
C THR A 43 20.91 8.33 4.87
N ASP A 44 21.40 8.62 6.06
CA ASP A 44 22.03 7.64 6.97
C ASP A 44 21.90 8.02 8.45
N ALA A 45 22.32 7.11 9.32
CA ALA A 45 22.25 7.26 10.77
C ALA A 45 23.16 8.40 11.30
N ALA A 46 24.26 8.72 10.63
CA ALA A 46 25.18 9.77 11.04
C ALA A 46 24.53 11.16 10.82
N GLU A 47 23.86 11.36 9.67
CA GLU A 47 23.06 12.55 9.40
C GLU A 47 21.93 12.72 10.42
N VAL A 48 21.24 11.62 10.79
CA VAL A 48 20.20 11.68 11.83
C VAL A 48 20.78 12.10 13.18
N GLY A 49 21.91 11.56 13.58
CA GLY A 49 22.60 11.97 14.82
C GLY A 49 23.06 13.44 14.80
N ALA A 50 23.58 13.91 13.66
CA ALA A 50 23.95 15.32 13.50
C ALA A 50 22.71 16.25 13.53
N LEU A 51 21.59 15.84 12.90
CA LEU A 51 20.33 16.55 12.91
C LEU A 51 19.76 16.66 14.34
N MET A 52 19.76 15.56 15.12
CA MET A 52 19.31 15.57 16.52
C MET A 52 20.14 16.54 17.39
N ARG A 53 21.48 16.52 17.25
CA ARG A 53 22.36 17.47 17.98
C ARG A 53 22.07 18.92 17.61
N ALA A 54 21.92 19.21 16.30
CA ALA A 54 21.62 20.54 15.82
C ALA A 54 20.25 21.03 16.33
N SER A 55 19.27 20.14 16.35
CA SER A 55 17.92 20.36 16.88
C SER A 55 17.95 20.66 18.37
N ALA A 56 18.63 19.85 19.17
CA ALA A 56 18.77 20.04 20.60
C ALA A 56 19.45 21.40 20.95
N ALA A 57 20.50 21.77 20.18
CA ALA A 57 21.19 23.04 20.36
C ALA A 57 20.31 24.29 20.08
N GLN A 58 19.27 24.13 19.26
CA GLN A 58 18.36 25.21 18.85
C GLN A 58 16.99 25.17 19.56
N GLY A 59 16.71 24.10 20.32
CA GLY A 59 15.40 23.91 20.95
C GLY A 59 14.28 23.62 19.89
N VAL A 60 14.64 23.01 18.76
CA VAL A 60 13.70 22.68 17.67
C VAL A 60 13.28 21.22 17.79
N SER A 61 12.00 20.94 17.73
CA SER A 61 11.50 19.57 17.88
C SER A 61 11.57 18.78 16.57
N LEU A 62 11.85 17.46 16.69
CA LEU A 62 11.89 16.52 15.59
C LEU A 62 10.82 15.44 15.78
N THR A 63 10.12 15.13 14.71
CA THR A 63 9.20 13.98 14.65
C THR A 63 9.59 13.09 13.49
N PHE A 64 9.91 11.83 13.75
CA PHE A 64 10.22 10.85 12.71
C PHE A 64 8.96 10.32 12.06
N ARG A 65 8.94 10.29 10.72
CA ARG A 65 7.89 9.66 9.94
C ARG A 65 8.47 8.56 9.06
N SER A 66 7.86 7.40 9.15
CA SER A 66 8.12 6.26 8.30
C SER A 66 6.92 6.03 7.35
N GLY A 67 6.07 4.99 7.52
CA GLY A 67 4.91 4.76 6.69
C GLY A 67 3.78 5.78 6.79
N GLY A 68 3.68 6.50 7.90
CA GLY A 68 2.57 7.43 8.15
C GLY A 68 1.20 6.75 8.23
N THR A 69 1.17 5.49 8.68
CA THR A 69 -0.04 4.68 8.90
C THR A 69 -0.57 4.77 10.33
N SER A 70 0.01 5.61 11.15
CA SER A 70 -0.34 5.86 12.54
C SER A 70 -1.78 6.36 12.69
N LEU A 71 -2.52 5.79 13.65
CA LEU A 71 -3.91 6.12 13.95
C LEU A 71 -4.05 7.03 15.19
N SER A 72 -2.96 7.27 15.94
CA SER A 72 -2.99 8.01 17.21
C SER A 72 -2.22 9.34 17.17
N GLY A 73 -1.78 9.80 15.98
CA GLY A 73 -1.16 11.13 15.80
C GLY A 73 0.30 11.22 16.20
N GLN A 74 1.02 10.12 16.34
CA GLN A 74 2.44 10.10 16.67
C GLN A 74 3.36 10.49 15.51
N ALA A 75 2.86 10.53 14.26
CA ALA A 75 3.65 10.79 13.06
C ALA A 75 3.37 12.17 12.43
N VAL A 76 2.76 13.10 13.17
CA VAL A 76 2.50 14.49 12.74
C VAL A 76 3.09 15.49 13.69
N THR A 77 3.50 16.65 13.16
CA THR A 77 4.14 17.72 13.94
C THR A 77 3.91 19.09 13.29
N ASP A 78 3.98 20.15 14.07
CA ASP A 78 4.04 21.54 13.63
C ASP A 78 5.49 22.08 13.58
N SER A 79 6.49 21.26 13.97
CA SER A 79 7.91 21.60 13.93
C SER A 79 8.63 20.93 12.74
N VAL A 80 9.67 20.14 12.95
CA VAL A 80 10.43 19.48 11.87
C VAL A 80 10.02 18.03 11.73
N LEU A 81 9.54 17.66 10.55
CA LEU A 81 9.24 16.26 10.18
C LEU A 81 10.44 15.62 9.49
N VAL A 82 10.90 14.49 10.02
CA VAL A 82 12.03 13.71 9.45
C VAL A 82 11.47 12.49 8.72
N ASP A 83 11.43 12.54 7.39
CA ASP A 83 10.96 11.42 6.55
C ASP A 83 12.12 10.45 6.29
N VAL A 84 12.02 9.25 6.87
CA VAL A 84 13.02 8.18 6.74
C VAL A 84 12.62 7.11 5.72
N ARG A 85 11.46 7.25 5.08
CA ARG A 85 10.91 6.27 4.16
C ARG A 85 11.73 6.10 2.88
N LYS A 86 12.37 7.17 2.38
CA LYS A 86 13.05 7.16 1.07
C LYS A 86 14.39 6.42 1.09
N ASN A 87 15.19 6.59 2.12
CA ASN A 87 16.61 6.22 2.10
C ASN A 87 16.96 5.00 2.97
N PHE A 88 16.10 4.58 3.89
CA PHE A 88 16.39 3.50 4.84
C PHE A 88 15.58 2.24 4.50
N ARG A 89 15.88 1.56 3.37
CA ARG A 89 15.03 0.47 2.85
C ARG A 89 15.72 -0.89 2.71
N ASP A 90 16.96 -1.02 3.18
CA ASP A 90 17.73 -2.26 3.02
C ASP A 90 17.11 -3.40 3.84
N ILE A 91 17.11 -4.58 3.25
CA ILE A 91 16.61 -5.83 3.83
C ILE A 91 17.63 -6.91 3.53
N GLU A 92 18.18 -7.53 4.57
CA GLU A 92 19.15 -8.63 4.48
C GLU A 92 18.59 -9.85 5.21
N VAL A 93 18.37 -10.94 4.48
CA VAL A 93 17.95 -12.22 5.06
C VAL A 93 19.18 -12.95 5.59
N LEU A 94 19.13 -13.36 6.86
CA LEU A 94 20.24 -14.02 7.56
C LEU A 94 19.86 -15.47 7.91
N ASP A 95 20.85 -16.35 8.01
CA ASP A 95 20.71 -17.72 8.51
C ASP A 95 19.56 -18.49 7.83
N GLU A 96 19.57 -18.48 6.52
CA GLU A 96 18.54 -19.18 5.70
C GLU A 96 17.08 -18.76 6.06
N GLY A 97 16.92 -17.50 6.45
CA GLY A 97 15.63 -16.92 6.80
C GLY A 97 15.26 -16.97 8.28
N ALA A 98 16.09 -17.60 9.14
CA ALA A 98 15.79 -17.64 10.58
C ALA A 98 15.86 -16.24 11.23
N ARG A 99 16.64 -15.33 10.63
CA ARG A 99 16.73 -13.93 11.05
C ARG A 99 16.65 -13.01 9.83
N VAL A 100 16.28 -11.75 10.08
CA VAL A 100 16.29 -10.71 9.05
C VAL A 100 16.77 -9.40 9.64
N ARG A 101 17.73 -8.75 8.97
CA ARG A 101 18.19 -7.39 9.27
C ARG A 101 17.48 -6.42 8.35
N VAL A 102 16.90 -5.35 8.92
CA VAL A 102 16.05 -4.43 8.18
C VAL A 102 16.24 -2.99 8.63
N ARG A 103 16.15 -2.06 7.69
CA ARG A 103 16.13 -0.62 7.98
C ARG A 103 14.70 -0.07 8.06
N PRO A 104 14.50 1.07 8.78
CA PRO A 104 13.17 1.56 9.18
C PRO A 104 12.23 1.92 8.03
N GLY A 105 12.70 2.19 6.82
CA GLY A 105 11.87 2.55 5.66
C GLY A 105 11.37 1.35 4.84
N ALA A 106 11.82 0.12 5.12
CA ALA A 106 11.32 -1.09 4.48
C ALA A 106 9.90 -1.41 4.97
N THR A 107 8.99 -1.82 4.07
CA THR A 107 7.63 -2.23 4.48
C THR A 107 7.62 -3.68 4.96
N VAL A 108 6.67 -4.02 5.85
CA VAL A 108 6.47 -5.40 6.32
C VAL A 108 6.24 -6.34 5.14
N ARG A 109 5.45 -5.94 4.15
CA ARG A 109 5.19 -6.72 2.93
C ARG A 109 6.47 -7.03 2.15
N GLN A 110 7.39 -6.07 1.98
CA GLN A 110 8.67 -6.30 1.29
C GLN A 110 9.54 -7.30 2.06
N VAL A 111 9.60 -7.18 3.38
CA VAL A 111 10.34 -8.13 4.22
C VAL A 111 9.74 -9.53 4.11
N ASN A 112 8.41 -9.65 4.23
CA ASN A 112 7.72 -10.94 4.13
C ASN A 112 7.84 -11.57 2.74
N ALA A 113 7.89 -10.78 1.65
CA ALA A 113 8.12 -11.29 0.29
C ALA A 113 9.48 -11.99 0.17
N ARG A 114 10.54 -11.41 0.78
CA ARG A 114 11.88 -12.04 0.80
C ARG A 114 11.92 -13.28 1.68
N LEU A 115 11.31 -13.24 2.86
CA LEU A 115 11.25 -14.35 3.81
C LEU A 115 10.41 -15.54 3.30
N ALA A 116 9.42 -15.29 2.45
CA ALA A 116 8.53 -16.32 1.91
C ALA A 116 9.29 -17.41 1.13
N ARG A 117 10.40 -17.06 0.46
CA ARG A 117 11.30 -18.03 -0.23
C ARG A 117 11.95 -19.04 0.72
N HIS A 118 12.02 -18.69 2.00
CA HIS A 118 12.55 -19.52 3.08
C HIS A 118 11.44 -20.19 3.92
N GLY A 119 10.17 -20.07 3.50
CA GLY A 119 9.02 -20.58 4.26
C GLY A 119 8.78 -19.83 5.59
N ARG A 120 9.23 -18.57 5.67
CA ARG A 120 9.20 -17.79 6.92
C ARG A 120 8.50 -16.43 6.73
N ARG A 121 8.17 -15.76 7.82
CA ARG A 121 7.62 -14.41 7.88
C ARG A 121 8.11 -13.66 9.13
N LEU A 122 7.89 -12.35 9.19
CA LEU A 122 7.99 -11.59 10.44
C LEU A 122 6.95 -12.07 11.46
N GLY A 123 7.25 -11.95 12.74
CA GLY A 123 6.30 -12.19 13.81
C GLY A 123 5.14 -11.20 13.79
N PRO A 124 5.38 -9.87 13.93
CA PRO A 124 4.31 -8.88 13.88
C PRO A 124 3.62 -8.87 12.51
N ASP A 125 2.28 -8.93 12.53
CA ASP A 125 1.43 -9.03 11.34
C ASP A 125 0.33 -7.94 11.30
N PRO A 126 0.70 -6.63 11.39
CA PRO A 126 -0.28 -5.56 11.41
C PRO A 126 -1.13 -5.55 10.13
N ALA A 127 -2.42 -5.21 10.24
CA ALA A 127 -3.32 -5.11 9.09
C ALA A 127 -2.80 -4.16 8.00
N SER A 128 -1.96 -3.20 8.38
CA SER A 128 -1.32 -2.22 7.48
C SER A 128 -0.02 -2.72 6.83
N GLU A 129 0.31 -4.03 6.83
CA GLU A 129 1.59 -4.59 6.32
C GLU A 129 2.01 -4.07 4.93
N ALA A 130 1.04 -3.73 4.10
CA ALA A 130 1.28 -3.21 2.76
C ALA A 130 1.90 -1.81 2.74
N ALA A 131 1.71 -1.02 3.81
CA ALA A 131 2.06 0.39 3.89
C ALA A 131 2.90 0.77 5.11
N CYS A 132 2.72 0.09 6.25
CA CYS A 132 3.54 0.32 7.43
C CYS A 132 4.99 -0.15 7.17
N THR A 133 5.92 0.54 7.81
CA THR A 133 7.35 0.26 7.65
C THR A 133 7.97 -0.15 8.97
N ILE A 134 9.11 -0.81 8.91
CA ILE A 134 9.77 -1.41 10.07
C ILE A 134 10.03 -0.39 11.19
N GLY A 135 10.43 0.84 10.86
CA GLY A 135 10.61 1.88 11.89
C GLY A 135 9.34 2.20 12.65
N GLY A 136 8.19 2.27 11.95
CA GLY A 136 6.88 2.42 12.58
C GLY A 136 6.47 1.19 13.39
N VAL A 137 6.73 -0.01 12.88
CA VAL A 137 6.44 -1.30 13.56
C VAL A 137 7.19 -1.39 14.90
N VAL A 138 8.48 -1.04 14.92
CA VAL A 138 9.29 -1.01 16.16
C VAL A 138 8.79 0.10 17.09
N ALA A 139 8.69 1.33 16.57
CA ALA A 139 8.31 2.48 17.38
C ALA A 139 6.88 2.37 17.99
N ASN A 140 6.01 1.56 17.41
CA ASN A 140 4.65 1.34 17.87
C ASN A 140 4.46 0.04 18.67
N ASN A 141 5.47 -0.84 18.74
CA ASN A 141 5.33 -2.21 19.22
C ASN A 141 4.18 -2.95 18.51
N SER A 142 4.18 -2.87 17.19
CA SER A 142 3.05 -3.39 16.41
C SER A 142 2.85 -4.88 16.61
N SER A 143 1.61 -5.28 16.68
CA SER A 143 1.15 -6.67 16.68
C SER A 143 0.23 -6.92 15.48
N GLY A 144 -0.81 -7.70 15.63
CA GLY A 144 -1.77 -8.02 14.58
C GLY A 144 -2.70 -9.17 14.98
N MET A 145 -3.34 -9.80 13.99
CA MET A 145 -4.39 -10.81 14.22
C MET A 145 -3.85 -12.15 14.73
N ASN A 146 -2.64 -12.54 14.27
CA ASN A 146 -2.09 -13.87 14.59
C ASN A 146 -1.06 -13.82 15.71
N CYS A 147 -0.17 -12.82 15.70
CA CYS A 147 1.03 -12.80 16.55
C CYS A 147 0.70 -12.68 18.05
N GLY A 148 -0.46 -12.14 18.42
CA GLY A 148 -0.81 -11.90 19.82
C GLY A 148 0.29 -11.13 20.56
N ILE A 149 0.61 -11.57 21.79
CA ILE A 149 1.70 -11.07 22.61
C ILE A 149 2.96 -11.95 22.56
N THR A 150 2.93 -13.07 21.83
CA THR A 150 4.02 -14.07 21.78
C THR A 150 4.96 -13.89 20.60
N GLU A 151 4.48 -13.35 19.48
CA GLU A 151 5.24 -13.14 18.26
C GLU A 151 5.24 -11.65 17.81
N ASN A 152 4.85 -10.72 18.69
CA ASN A 152 4.85 -9.29 18.39
C ASN A 152 6.29 -8.73 18.26
N THR A 153 6.41 -7.45 18.00
CA THR A 153 7.70 -6.77 17.83
C THR A 153 8.60 -6.95 19.05
N TYR A 154 8.08 -6.78 20.26
CA TYR A 154 8.82 -6.92 21.51
C TYR A 154 9.44 -8.30 21.70
N GLN A 155 8.72 -9.35 21.33
CA GLN A 155 9.16 -10.74 21.49
C GLN A 155 10.13 -11.22 20.41
N THR A 156 10.02 -10.66 19.20
CA THR A 156 10.77 -11.15 18.04
C THR A 156 11.99 -10.30 17.69
N LEU A 157 12.08 -9.05 18.19
CA LEU A 157 13.27 -8.25 18.01
C LEU A 157 14.43 -8.86 18.78
N GLU A 158 15.57 -9.12 18.09
CA GLU A 158 16.80 -9.66 18.68
C GLU A 158 17.78 -8.54 19.04
N SER A 159 17.95 -7.58 18.17
CA SER A 159 18.83 -6.43 18.38
C SER A 159 18.44 -5.24 17.52
N MET A 160 18.96 -4.06 17.84
CA MET A 160 18.78 -2.85 17.04
C MET A 160 20.01 -1.95 17.10
N THR A 161 20.13 -1.09 16.09
CA THR A 161 21.01 0.09 16.12
C THR A 161 20.19 1.32 16.44
N LEU A 162 20.40 1.90 17.60
CA LEU A 162 19.69 3.10 18.11
C LEU A 162 20.60 4.31 18.04
N VAL A 163 20.08 5.43 17.51
CA VAL A 163 20.74 6.75 17.54
C VAL A 163 20.07 7.61 18.60
N LEU A 164 20.85 8.07 19.60
CA LEU A 164 20.38 8.91 20.70
C LEU A 164 20.46 10.41 20.34
N PRO A 165 19.73 11.30 21.04
CA PRO A 165 19.76 12.75 20.81
C PRO A 165 21.15 13.39 20.89
N SER A 166 22.04 12.82 21.69
CA SER A 166 23.47 13.18 21.75
C SER A 166 24.22 12.92 20.44
N GLY A 167 23.66 12.11 19.53
CA GLY A 167 24.28 11.56 18.35
C GLY A 167 25.07 10.26 18.60
N THR A 168 25.04 9.75 19.83
CA THR A 168 25.62 8.45 20.16
C THR A 168 24.85 7.34 19.44
N VAL A 169 25.59 6.44 18.77
CA VAL A 169 25.03 5.26 18.08
C VAL A 169 25.31 4.03 18.95
N ILE A 170 24.26 3.31 19.32
CA ILE A 170 24.33 2.08 20.11
C ILE A 170 23.87 0.91 19.26
N ASP A 171 24.79 0.01 18.92
CA ASP A 171 24.45 -1.30 18.37
C ASP A 171 24.27 -2.29 19.53
N THR A 172 23.04 -2.71 19.78
CA THR A 172 22.73 -3.61 20.92
C THR A 172 23.15 -5.06 20.66
N ALA A 173 23.57 -5.40 19.43
CA ALA A 173 24.18 -6.69 19.11
C ALA A 173 25.69 -6.73 19.45
N ALA A 174 26.32 -5.58 19.69
CA ALA A 174 27.74 -5.52 20.01
C ALA A 174 28.05 -6.24 21.34
N PRO A 175 29.09 -7.07 21.42
CA PRO A 175 29.42 -7.80 22.65
C PRO A 175 29.65 -6.90 23.88
N ASP A 176 30.09 -5.65 23.69
CA ASP A 176 30.31 -4.64 24.73
C ASP A 176 29.31 -3.47 24.64
N ALA A 177 28.08 -3.74 24.25
CA ALA A 177 27.03 -2.70 24.12
C ALA A 177 26.85 -1.91 25.44
N ASP A 178 26.85 -2.58 26.58
CA ASP A 178 26.78 -1.94 27.90
C ASP A 178 28.02 -1.08 28.23
N GLY A 179 29.21 -1.53 27.84
CA GLY A 179 30.43 -0.74 27.98
C GLY A 179 30.42 0.53 27.15
N ILE A 180 29.94 0.44 25.91
CA ILE A 180 29.77 1.56 25.00
C ILE A 180 28.76 2.56 25.60
N LEU A 181 27.57 2.08 26.04
CA LEU A 181 26.54 2.90 26.65
C LEU A 181 27.05 3.59 27.92
N ARG A 182 27.72 2.84 28.78
CA ARG A 182 28.31 3.38 30.03
C ARG A 182 29.36 4.45 29.75
N HIS A 183 30.19 4.29 28.72
CA HIS A 183 31.26 5.23 28.37
C HIS A 183 30.71 6.51 27.74
N HIS A 184 29.80 6.41 26.78
CA HIS A 184 29.31 7.56 26.03
C HIS A 184 28.11 8.25 26.69
N GLU A 185 27.27 7.48 27.42
CA GLU A 185 26.03 7.94 28.04
C GLU A 185 25.96 7.54 29.54
N PRO A 186 26.92 7.94 30.37
CA PRO A 186 27.03 7.46 31.77
C PRO A 186 25.82 7.80 32.63
N HIS A 187 25.12 8.91 32.36
CA HIS A 187 23.90 9.29 33.08
C HIS A 187 22.72 8.40 32.71
N LEU A 188 22.49 8.13 31.41
CA LEU A 188 21.49 7.21 30.93
C LEU A 188 21.72 5.80 31.47
N TYR A 189 22.96 5.29 31.38
CA TYR A 189 23.33 3.96 31.86
C TYR A 189 22.97 3.74 33.32
N ARG A 190 23.41 4.70 34.21
CA ARG A 190 23.14 4.63 35.66
C ARG A 190 21.66 4.84 35.97
N GLY A 191 21.00 5.77 35.26
CA GLY A 191 19.61 6.08 35.49
C GLY A 191 18.73 4.87 35.15
N LEU A 192 18.93 4.17 34.02
CA LEU A 192 18.20 2.95 33.66
C LEU A 192 18.37 1.85 34.70
N ALA A 193 19.58 1.61 35.17
CA ALA A 193 19.85 0.64 36.24
C ALA A 193 19.07 0.98 37.51
N GLN A 194 19.12 2.27 37.97
CA GLN A 194 18.42 2.73 39.16
C GLN A 194 16.87 2.62 39.02
N LEU A 195 16.34 2.93 37.84
CA LEU A 195 14.90 2.80 37.56
C LEU A 195 14.48 1.32 37.56
N ALA A 196 15.30 0.41 36.98
CA ALA A 196 15.02 -1.02 37.05
C ALA A 196 14.99 -1.52 38.51
N ASP A 197 15.95 -1.15 39.33
CA ASP A 197 16.00 -1.51 40.77
C ASP A 197 14.80 -0.94 41.54
N ARG A 198 14.41 0.32 41.24
CA ARG A 198 13.23 0.98 41.85
C ARG A 198 11.95 0.25 41.54
N VAL A 199 11.68 -0.08 40.25
CA VAL A 199 10.46 -0.77 39.85
C VAL A 199 10.43 -2.19 40.40
N ARG A 200 11.56 -2.93 40.34
CA ARG A 200 11.67 -4.31 40.85
C ARG A 200 11.48 -4.40 42.37
N SER A 201 11.86 -3.36 43.13
CA SER A 201 11.71 -3.34 44.60
C SER A 201 10.31 -2.99 45.06
N ASP A 202 9.47 -2.39 44.18
CA ASP A 202 8.07 -2.05 44.53
C ASP A 202 7.09 -3.11 43.99
N SER A 203 6.53 -3.90 44.92
CA SER A 203 5.60 -4.98 44.54
C SER A 203 4.33 -4.50 43.82
N ALA A 204 3.85 -3.29 44.10
CA ALA A 204 2.68 -2.71 43.46
C ALA A 204 2.98 -2.34 41.99
N SER A 205 4.13 -1.75 41.73
CA SER A 205 4.62 -1.47 40.39
C SER A 205 4.82 -2.75 39.57
N VAL A 206 5.48 -3.77 40.17
CA VAL A 206 5.65 -5.09 39.52
C VAL A 206 4.31 -5.72 39.15
N ALA A 207 3.33 -5.70 40.08
CA ALA A 207 2.00 -6.27 39.83
C ALA A 207 1.27 -5.53 38.70
N THR A 208 1.36 -4.20 38.66
CA THR A 208 0.73 -3.38 37.63
C THR A 208 1.37 -3.62 36.27
N VAL A 209 2.71 -3.61 36.16
CA VAL A 209 3.42 -3.88 34.91
C VAL A 209 3.07 -5.28 34.39
N ARG A 210 3.18 -6.32 35.23
CA ARG A 210 2.86 -7.70 34.83
C ARG A 210 1.42 -7.84 34.34
N ARG A 211 0.45 -7.23 35.01
CA ARG A 211 -0.95 -7.23 34.58
C ARG A 211 -1.13 -6.55 33.24
N GLN A 212 -0.58 -5.34 33.05
CA GLN A 212 -0.76 -4.57 31.82
C GLN A 212 -0.11 -5.27 30.61
N PHE A 213 1.06 -5.87 30.76
CA PHE A 213 1.77 -6.56 29.70
C PHE A 213 1.45 -8.07 29.58
N SER A 214 0.48 -8.59 30.35
CA SER A 214 -0.14 -9.90 30.07
C SER A 214 -1.19 -9.85 28.96
N MET A 215 -1.52 -8.65 28.47
CA MET A 215 -2.40 -8.36 27.33
C MET A 215 -1.61 -7.58 26.26
N LYS A 216 -2.16 -7.43 25.07
CA LYS A 216 -1.66 -6.43 24.12
C LYS A 216 -1.66 -5.06 24.80
N ASN A 217 -0.56 -4.33 24.71
CA ASN A 217 -0.45 -3.04 25.36
C ASN A 217 0.58 -2.15 24.67
N THR A 218 0.13 -1.00 24.19
CA THR A 218 0.95 0.06 23.63
C THR A 218 0.72 1.41 24.35
N MET A 219 0.21 1.35 25.58
CA MET A 219 -0.05 2.53 26.40
C MET A 219 1.18 2.90 27.22
N GLY A 220 1.73 4.10 27.01
CA GLY A 220 2.96 4.55 27.66
C GLY A 220 4.20 3.82 27.13
N TYR A 221 5.31 3.87 27.87
CA TYR A 221 6.51 3.09 27.54
C TYR A 221 6.39 1.63 27.95
N GLY A 222 7.14 0.74 27.26
CA GLY A 222 7.25 -0.67 27.56
C GLY A 222 7.96 -0.95 28.88
N LEU A 223 7.34 -0.63 30.01
CA LEU A 223 7.93 -0.75 31.37
C LEU A 223 8.30 -2.17 31.75
N ASN A 224 7.73 -3.19 31.09
CA ASN A 224 8.14 -4.58 31.26
C ASN A 224 9.61 -4.80 30.92
N ALA A 225 10.23 -3.98 30.06
CA ALA A 225 11.66 -4.02 29.79
C ALA A 225 12.53 -3.86 31.08
N LEU A 226 12.04 -3.10 32.08
CA LEU A 226 12.72 -2.96 33.37
C LEU A 226 12.67 -4.22 34.24
N LEU A 227 11.72 -5.12 33.97
CA LEU A 227 11.56 -6.41 34.66
C LEU A 227 12.20 -7.58 33.90
N ASP A 228 12.19 -7.55 32.57
CA ASP A 228 12.52 -8.66 31.71
C ASP A 228 14.03 -8.73 31.38
N PHE A 229 14.76 -7.61 31.47
CA PHE A 229 16.17 -7.51 31.08
C PHE A 229 17.06 -6.98 32.19
N ASP A 230 18.27 -7.52 32.28
CA ASP A 230 19.20 -7.20 33.37
C ASP A 230 20.19 -6.08 33.03
N THR A 231 20.52 -5.89 31.73
CA THR A 231 21.52 -4.89 31.35
C THR A 231 20.89 -3.62 30.79
N PRO A 232 21.46 -2.43 31.11
CA PRO A 232 20.91 -1.15 30.63
C PRO A 232 20.80 -1.05 29.10
N ALA A 233 21.70 -1.66 28.32
CA ALA A 233 21.62 -1.66 26.87
C ALA A 233 20.44 -2.49 26.35
N GLN A 234 20.16 -3.65 26.96
CA GLN A 234 18.98 -4.45 26.64
C GLN A 234 17.68 -3.75 27.08
N ILE A 235 17.67 -3.15 28.27
CA ILE A 235 16.53 -2.34 28.75
C ILE A 235 16.25 -1.20 27.77
N LEU A 236 17.27 -0.46 27.35
CA LEU A 236 17.13 0.66 26.39
C LEU A 236 16.56 0.19 25.05
N ALA A 237 17.07 -0.92 24.51
CA ALA A 237 16.57 -1.50 23.26
C ALA A 237 15.08 -1.80 23.34
N HIS A 238 14.62 -2.42 24.43
CA HIS A 238 13.21 -2.80 24.57
C HIS A 238 12.30 -1.65 25.01
N LEU A 239 12.83 -0.61 25.67
CA LEU A 239 12.12 0.65 25.89
C LEU A 239 11.94 1.45 24.60
N ALA A 240 12.86 1.33 23.63
CA ALA A 240 12.72 1.95 22.31
C ALA A 240 11.58 1.34 21.50
N ILE A 241 11.22 0.07 21.79
CA ILE A 241 10.02 -0.57 21.21
C ILE A 241 8.77 0.05 21.84
N GLY A 242 7.86 0.59 21.03
CA GLY A 242 6.66 1.30 21.49
C GLY A 242 6.95 2.72 21.99
N SER A 243 8.16 3.26 21.80
CA SER A 243 8.51 4.62 22.23
C SER A 243 8.02 5.73 21.29
N GLU A 244 7.43 5.40 20.17
CA GLU A 244 6.85 6.35 19.19
C GLU A 244 7.83 7.46 18.77
N GLY A 245 9.14 7.12 18.70
CA GLY A 245 10.21 8.05 18.33
C GLY A 245 10.53 9.13 19.36
N THR A 246 10.15 8.92 20.63
CA THR A 246 10.40 9.90 21.73
C THR A 246 11.70 9.65 22.47
N LEU A 247 12.35 8.49 22.32
CA LEU A 247 13.58 8.11 23.04
C LEU A 247 14.83 8.10 22.15
N GLY A 248 14.68 7.94 20.84
CA GLY A 248 15.77 7.87 19.89
C GLY A 248 15.27 7.47 18.50
N PHE A 249 16.20 7.30 17.56
CA PHE A 249 15.94 6.85 16.19
C PHE A 249 16.44 5.44 15.99
N VAL A 250 15.57 4.52 15.57
CA VAL A 250 15.92 3.15 15.20
C VAL A 250 16.47 3.15 13.78
N ALA A 251 17.78 3.02 13.64
CA ALA A 251 18.48 3.04 12.35
C ALA A 251 18.47 1.68 11.64
N GLU A 252 18.44 0.59 12.43
CA GLU A 252 18.40 -0.78 11.96
C GLU A 252 17.80 -1.69 13.03
N ALA A 253 17.11 -2.75 12.63
CA ALA A 253 16.56 -3.77 13.53
C ALA A 253 16.85 -5.18 12.98
N VAL A 254 17.16 -6.12 13.87
CA VAL A 254 17.30 -7.53 13.57
C VAL A 254 16.19 -8.30 14.26
N PHE A 255 15.39 -9.04 13.48
CA PHE A 255 14.30 -9.85 13.98
C PHE A 255 14.59 -11.34 13.84
N ARG A 256 14.21 -12.11 14.84
CA ARG A 256 13.92 -13.53 14.65
C ARG A 256 12.63 -13.66 13.85
N THR A 257 12.63 -14.56 12.88
CA THR A 257 11.46 -14.81 12.03
C THR A 257 10.67 -16.01 12.53
N VAL A 258 9.42 -16.10 12.12
CA VAL A 258 8.55 -17.23 12.47
C VAL A 258 8.24 -18.07 11.23
N VAL A 259 7.95 -19.36 11.43
CA VAL A 259 7.59 -20.28 10.33
C VAL A 259 6.24 -19.86 9.76
N ARG A 260 6.14 -19.78 8.43
CA ARG A 260 4.87 -19.47 7.76
C ARG A 260 4.01 -20.71 7.70
N PRO A 261 2.78 -20.70 8.26
CA PRO A 261 1.83 -21.77 8.05
C PRO A 261 1.48 -21.93 6.57
N THR A 262 1.43 -23.18 6.09
CA THR A 262 1.10 -23.49 4.69
C THR A 262 -0.32 -24.03 4.51
N HIS A 263 -0.96 -24.44 5.60
CA HIS A 263 -2.29 -24.99 5.62
C HIS A 263 -3.18 -24.19 6.58
N SER A 264 -4.40 -23.89 6.17
CA SER A 264 -5.37 -23.19 7.04
C SER A 264 -6.81 -23.66 6.76
N ALA A 265 -7.63 -23.60 7.80
CA ALA A 265 -9.06 -23.88 7.73
C ALA A 265 -9.83 -22.77 8.45
N THR A 266 -10.85 -22.20 7.80
CA THR A 266 -11.57 -21.02 8.30
C THR A 266 -13.06 -21.29 8.38
N ALA A 267 -13.72 -20.80 9.44
CA ALA A 267 -15.17 -20.84 9.61
C ALA A 267 -15.70 -19.49 10.10
N LEU A 268 -16.91 -19.14 9.71
CA LEU A 268 -17.67 -18.04 10.31
C LEU A 268 -18.76 -18.61 11.21
N LEU A 269 -18.64 -18.39 12.51
CA LEU A 269 -19.56 -18.84 13.55
C LEU A 269 -20.53 -17.70 13.86
N VAL A 270 -21.82 -17.87 13.58
CA VAL A 270 -22.86 -16.85 13.81
C VAL A 270 -23.66 -17.20 15.04
N PHE A 271 -23.85 -16.23 15.93
CA PHE A 271 -24.55 -16.34 17.20
C PHE A 271 -25.78 -15.43 17.21
N GLU A 272 -26.82 -15.76 17.99
CA GLU A 272 -28.04 -14.97 18.15
C GLU A 272 -27.76 -13.58 18.74
N GLU A 273 -26.72 -13.49 19.60
CA GLU A 273 -26.36 -12.25 20.27
C GLU A 273 -24.87 -12.21 20.64
N LEU A 274 -24.37 -11.01 20.90
CA LEU A 274 -22.98 -10.74 21.25
C LEU A 274 -22.54 -11.50 22.52
N GLN A 275 -23.42 -11.66 23.51
CA GLN A 275 -23.10 -12.36 24.73
C GLN A 275 -22.78 -13.85 24.46
N ALA A 276 -23.59 -14.52 23.65
CA ALA A 276 -23.37 -15.94 23.30
C ALA A 276 -22.03 -16.14 22.56
N ALA A 277 -21.65 -15.19 21.67
CA ALA A 277 -20.35 -15.21 21.01
C ALA A 277 -19.19 -15.11 22.03
N ASN A 278 -19.33 -14.25 23.03
CA ASN A 278 -18.31 -14.06 24.06
C ASN A 278 -18.22 -15.23 25.05
N GLU A 279 -19.34 -15.88 25.35
CA GLU A 279 -19.34 -17.09 26.17
C GLU A 279 -18.63 -18.29 25.52
N ALA A 280 -18.66 -18.36 24.17
CA ALA A 280 -17.92 -19.35 23.39
C ALA A 280 -16.42 -19.07 23.30
N LEU A 281 -16.01 -17.83 23.49
CA LEU A 281 -14.63 -17.35 23.21
C LEU A 281 -13.55 -18.08 24.02
N PRO A 282 -13.65 -18.32 25.36
CA PRO A 282 -12.61 -19.03 26.10
C PRO A 282 -12.31 -20.42 25.53
N ALA A 283 -13.36 -21.17 25.17
CA ALA A 283 -13.20 -22.51 24.60
C ALA A 283 -12.54 -22.45 23.19
N LEU A 284 -12.86 -21.44 22.39
CA LEU A 284 -12.21 -21.21 21.08
C LEU A 284 -10.73 -20.83 21.23
N VAL A 285 -10.39 -20.04 22.24
CA VAL A 285 -8.99 -19.70 22.55
C VAL A 285 -8.22 -20.94 22.98
N ASP A 286 -8.78 -21.75 23.90
CA ASP A 286 -8.18 -22.98 24.39
C ASP A 286 -8.00 -24.04 23.29
N SER A 287 -8.80 -23.97 22.21
CA SER A 287 -8.68 -24.85 21.04
C SER A 287 -7.49 -24.61 20.15
N ARG A 288 -6.64 -23.61 20.46
CA ARG A 288 -5.49 -23.16 19.68
C ARG A 288 -5.86 -22.54 18.33
N ALA A 289 -7.00 -21.87 18.23
CA ALA A 289 -7.32 -21.09 17.05
C ALA A 289 -6.21 -20.05 16.79
N ALA A 290 -5.72 -19.99 15.58
CA ALA A 290 -4.71 -19.00 15.17
C ALA A 290 -5.28 -17.59 15.27
N THR A 291 -6.53 -17.40 14.81
CA THR A 291 -7.29 -16.14 14.89
C THR A 291 -8.72 -16.39 15.32
N VAL A 292 -9.29 -15.45 16.10
CA VAL A 292 -10.72 -15.35 16.40
C VAL A 292 -11.10 -13.88 16.29
N GLU A 293 -11.82 -13.53 15.22
CA GLU A 293 -12.19 -12.14 14.90
C GLU A 293 -13.67 -11.90 15.19
N LEU A 294 -13.96 -10.91 16.03
CA LEU A 294 -15.31 -10.50 16.37
C LEU A 294 -15.90 -9.56 15.32
N LEU A 295 -17.20 -9.76 15.02
CA LEU A 295 -18.05 -8.87 14.25
C LEU A 295 -19.37 -8.70 14.98
N ASP A 296 -19.73 -7.47 15.33
CA ASP A 296 -21.02 -7.14 15.95
C ASP A 296 -22.16 -7.05 14.92
N ALA A 297 -23.39 -6.82 15.41
CA ALA A 297 -24.58 -6.72 14.54
C ALA A 297 -24.44 -5.61 13.49
N THR A 298 -23.87 -4.46 13.85
CA THR A 298 -23.65 -3.35 12.91
C THR A 298 -22.62 -3.72 11.85
N SER A 299 -21.53 -4.39 12.23
CA SER A 299 -20.54 -4.95 11.31
C SER A 299 -21.16 -5.93 10.30
N LEU A 300 -22.07 -6.81 10.75
CA LEU A 300 -22.77 -7.76 9.89
C LEU A 300 -23.68 -7.03 8.89
N ARG A 301 -24.46 -6.01 9.33
CA ARG A 301 -25.31 -5.18 8.45
C ARG A 301 -24.47 -4.44 7.41
N VAL A 302 -23.32 -3.91 7.78
CA VAL A 302 -22.37 -3.29 6.84
C VAL A 302 -21.81 -4.34 5.87
N GLY A 303 -21.43 -5.49 6.40
CA GLY A 303 -20.93 -6.63 5.61
C GLY A 303 -21.92 -7.10 4.54
N GLN A 304 -23.23 -7.07 4.82
CA GLN A 304 -24.27 -7.45 3.84
C GLN A 304 -24.29 -6.58 2.58
N ARG A 305 -23.74 -5.36 2.66
CA ARG A 305 -23.68 -4.41 1.53
C ARG A 305 -22.45 -4.63 0.64
N LEU A 306 -21.49 -5.45 1.08
CA LEU A 306 -20.27 -5.73 0.34
C LEU A 306 -20.54 -6.66 -0.85
N THR A 307 -19.88 -6.40 -1.97
CA THR A 307 -19.92 -7.31 -3.12
C THR A 307 -19.21 -8.62 -2.77
N GLY A 308 -19.82 -9.75 -3.06
CA GLY A 308 -19.26 -11.07 -2.78
C GLY A 308 -19.47 -11.57 -1.34
N THR A 309 -20.32 -10.92 -0.55
CA THR A 309 -20.66 -11.37 0.81
C THR A 309 -21.15 -12.83 0.81
N PRO A 310 -20.61 -13.70 1.71
CA PRO A 310 -20.99 -15.09 1.76
C PRO A 310 -22.48 -15.25 2.11
N PRO A 311 -23.17 -16.30 1.58
CA PRO A 311 -24.62 -16.51 1.79
C PRO A 311 -25.00 -16.53 3.28
N ILE A 312 -24.15 -17.10 4.15
CA ILE A 312 -24.36 -17.17 5.60
C ILE A 312 -24.59 -15.79 6.25
N VAL A 313 -24.04 -14.72 5.68
CA VAL A 313 -24.25 -13.34 6.14
C VAL A 313 -25.28 -12.62 5.29
N ARG A 314 -25.20 -12.77 3.95
CA ARG A 314 -26.07 -12.08 3.01
C ARG A 314 -27.54 -12.35 3.27
N ASP A 315 -27.89 -13.60 3.56
CA ASP A 315 -29.26 -14.10 3.72
C ASP A 315 -29.73 -14.05 5.19
N LEU A 316 -28.88 -13.62 6.13
CA LEU A 316 -29.16 -13.50 7.55
C LEU A 316 -30.05 -12.27 7.82
N ARG A 317 -31.16 -12.45 8.54
CA ARG A 317 -31.92 -11.34 9.08
C ARG A 317 -31.29 -10.83 10.37
N VAL A 318 -30.30 -9.94 10.25
CA VAL A 318 -29.53 -9.42 11.37
C VAL A 318 -30.42 -8.64 12.35
N GLN A 319 -30.48 -9.08 13.59
CA GLN A 319 -31.06 -8.37 14.74
C GLN A 319 -29.91 -7.99 15.68
N ASP A 320 -29.67 -8.77 16.74
CA ASP A 320 -28.61 -8.56 17.73
C ASP A 320 -27.43 -9.55 17.51
N HIS A 321 -27.41 -10.22 16.37
CA HIS A 321 -26.44 -11.24 16.01
C HIS A 321 -25.00 -10.72 16.12
N ALA A 322 -24.10 -11.63 16.50
CA ALA A 322 -22.67 -11.44 16.40
C ALA A 322 -22.04 -12.61 15.65
N ALA A 323 -20.85 -12.42 15.10
CA ALA A 323 -20.11 -13.51 14.48
C ALA A 323 -18.66 -13.54 14.94
N LEU A 324 -18.10 -14.76 14.98
CA LEU A 324 -16.68 -15.01 15.17
C LEU A 324 -16.13 -15.67 13.91
N LEU A 325 -15.18 -15.00 13.24
CA LEU A 325 -14.38 -15.60 12.18
C LEU A 325 -13.21 -16.32 12.83
N VAL A 326 -13.20 -17.66 12.74
CA VAL A 326 -12.21 -18.52 13.38
C VAL A 326 -11.34 -19.18 12.33
N GLU A 327 -10.01 -19.13 12.52
CA GLU A 327 -9.07 -19.81 11.65
C GLU A 327 -8.11 -20.69 12.44
N TYR A 328 -7.92 -21.92 12.00
CA TYR A 328 -6.83 -22.80 12.38
C TYR A 328 -5.75 -22.78 11.29
N SER A 329 -4.49 -22.78 11.69
CA SER A 329 -3.36 -22.79 10.78
C SER A 329 -2.29 -23.76 11.26
N ALA A 330 -1.64 -24.48 10.31
CA ALA A 330 -0.61 -25.45 10.62
C ALA A 330 0.47 -25.50 9.51
N THR A 331 1.60 -26.12 9.82
CA THR A 331 2.69 -26.33 8.86
C THR A 331 2.52 -27.63 8.06
N THR A 332 1.68 -28.57 8.55
CA THR A 332 1.37 -29.82 7.84
C THR A 332 -0.15 -30.05 7.75
N ALA A 333 -0.56 -30.83 6.74
CA ALA A 333 -1.95 -31.15 6.52
C ALA A 333 -2.57 -31.98 7.68
N GLU A 334 -1.77 -32.89 8.26
CA GLU A 334 -2.18 -33.75 9.37
C GLU A 334 -2.47 -32.92 10.63
N GLN A 335 -1.59 -31.99 10.97
CA GLN A 335 -1.79 -31.07 12.10
C GLN A 335 -3.03 -30.19 11.89
N LEU A 336 -3.25 -29.70 10.66
CA LEU A 336 -4.45 -28.92 10.36
C LEU A 336 -5.72 -29.76 10.55
N GLU A 337 -5.70 -31.02 10.09
CA GLU A 337 -6.87 -31.90 10.20
C GLU A 337 -7.23 -32.20 11.67
N GLU A 338 -6.23 -32.43 12.54
CA GLU A 338 -6.45 -32.57 13.98
C GLU A 338 -7.10 -31.33 14.61
N LEU A 339 -6.57 -30.13 14.28
CA LEU A 339 -7.12 -28.85 14.76
C LEU A 339 -8.54 -28.62 14.23
N ARG A 340 -8.79 -28.93 12.95
CA ARG A 340 -10.11 -28.78 12.32
C ARG A 340 -11.15 -29.68 12.98
N GLN A 341 -10.82 -30.96 13.21
CA GLN A 341 -11.72 -31.91 13.91
C GLN A 341 -12.03 -31.47 15.34
N HIS A 342 -11.01 -30.96 16.05
CA HIS A 342 -11.23 -30.39 17.37
C HIS A 342 -12.16 -29.18 17.34
N GLY A 343 -11.96 -28.27 16.39
CA GLY A 343 -12.83 -27.12 16.18
C GLY A 343 -14.26 -27.50 15.82
N GLU A 344 -14.47 -28.48 14.94
CA GLU A 344 -15.79 -28.97 14.57
C GLU A 344 -16.52 -29.64 15.78
N ALA A 345 -15.80 -30.42 16.59
CA ALA A 345 -16.34 -30.98 17.80
C ALA A 345 -16.76 -29.90 18.82
N LEU A 346 -16.03 -28.80 18.88
CA LEU A 346 -16.35 -27.63 19.71
C LEU A 346 -17.60 -26.91 19.19
N THR A 347 -17.65 -26.60 17.87
CA THR A 347 -18.81 -25.93 17.26
C THR A 347 -20.12 -26.70 17.43
N GLY A 348 -20.06 -28.02 17.50
CA GLY A 348 -21.23 -28.87 17.83
C GLY A 348 -21.74 -28.73 19.25
N ARG A 349 -21.01 -28.09 20.17
CA ARG A 349 -21.37 -27.90 21.59
C ARG A 349 -21.74 -26.46 21.94
N ILE A 350 -21.40 -25.50 21.12
CA ILE A 350 -21.74 -24.09 21.30
C ILE A 350 -23.01 -23.73 20.52
N GLY A 351 -23.83 -22.87 21.10
CA GLY A 351 -25.13 -22.45 20.52
C GLY A 351 -24.95 -21.51 19.32
N LEU A 352 -24.85 -22.06 18.11
CA LEU A 352 -24.82 -21.29 16.88
C LEU A 352 -26.24 -21.04 16.35
N SER A 353 -26.49 -19.86 15.79
CA SER A 353 -27.77 -19.53 15.14
C SER A 353 -27.96 -20.30 13.82
N GLN A 354 -26.91 -20.81 13.23
CA GLN A 354 -26.93 -21.64 12.02
C GLN A 354 -25.68 -22.54 11.95
N PRO A 355 -25.77 -23.72 11.28
CA PRO A 355 -24.64 -24.63 11.16
C PRO A 355 -23.44 -23.95 10.48
N ALA A 356 -22.25 -24.19 11.00
CA ALA A 356 -21.00 -23.72 10.43
C ALA A 356 -19.97 -24.86 10.33
N GLY A 357 -19.10 -24.81 9.32
CA GLY A 357 -18.03 -25.78 9.10
C GLY A 357 -16.74 -25.09 8.69
N PHE A 358 -15.59 -25.70 9.03
CA PHE A 358 -14.28 -25.22 8.66
C PHE A 358 -13.93 -25.62 7.23
N THR A 359 -13.74 -24.63 6.34
CA THR A 359 -13.33 -24.85 4.96
C THR A 359 -11.82 -24.69 4.80
N THR A 360 -11.19 -25.57 4.02
CA THR A 360 -9.79 -25.49 3.57
C THR A 360 -9.68 -24.94 2.15
N ASP A 361 -10.81 -24.78 1.45
CA ASP A 361 -10.84 -24.22 0.11
C ASP A 361 -10.37 -22.75 0.11
N ALA A 362 -9.39 -22.44 -0.73
CA ALA A 362 -8.73 -21.14 -0.74
C ALA A 362 -9.69 -20.00 -1.11
N ASP A 363 -10.58 -20.23 -2.08
CA ASP A 363 -11.51 -19.22 -2.57
C ASP A 363 -12.61 -18.95 -1.54
N ALA A 364 -13.16 -19.99 -0.95
CA ALA A 364 -14.15 -19.86 0.12
C ALA A 364 -13.55 -19.13 1.35
N ARG A 365 -12.32 -19.45 1.75
CA ARG A 365 -11.60 -18.73 2.81
C ARG A 365 -11.37 -17.26 2.45
N ALA A 366 -10.96 -16.99 1.21
CA ALA A 366 -10.75 -15.61 0.75
C ALA A 366 -12.02 -14.76 0.85
N VAL A 367 -13.19 -15.33 0.54
CA VAL A 367 -14.50 -14.67 0.69
C VAL A 367 -14.80 -14.32 2.17
N LEU A 368 -14.54 -15.24 3.10
CA LEU A 368 -14.74 -15.00 4.53
C LEU A 368 -13.80 -13.89 5.05
N TRP A 369 -12.53 -13.93 4.66
CA TRP A 369 -11.56 -12.89 5.00
C TRP A 369 -11.84 -11.55 4.33
N HIS A 370 -12.40 -11.56 3.12
CA HIS A 370 -12.81 -10.32 2.43
C HIS A 370 -13.89 -9.58 3.22
N LEU A 371 -14.89 -10.30 3.74
CA LEU A 371 -15.89 -9.73 4.64
C LEU A 371 -15.22 -9.00 5.82
N ARG A 372 -14.33 -9.66 6.56
CA ARG A 372 -13.66 -9.06 7.74
C ARG A 372 -12.78 -7.86 7.39
N LYS A 373 -11.96 -7.97 6.34
CA LYS A 373 -11.02 -6.92 5.91
C LYS A 373 -11.73 -5.74 5.27
N GLY A 374 -12.87 -5.95 4.62
CA GLY A 374 -13.65 -4.92 3.95
C GLY A 374 -14.45 -4.00 4.88
N LEU A 375 -14.66 -4.37 6.15
CA LEU A 375 -15.50 -3.60 7.09
C LEU A 375 -15.00 -2.16 7.30
N TYR A 376 -13.70 -2.00 7.61
CA TYR A 376 -13.11 -0.67 7.79
C TYR A 376 -13.38 0.24 6.59
N ALA A 377 -13.12 -0.28 5.40
CA ALA A 377 -13.31 0.43 4.14
C ALA A 377 -14.77 0.85 3.95
N SER A 378 -15.70 -0.07 4.23
CA SER A 378 -17.13 0.18 4.04
C SER A 378 -17.67 1.22 4.99
N VAL A 379 -17.32 1.15 6.28
CA VAL A 379 -17.76 2.14 7.27
C VAL A 379 -17.13 3.51 6.98
N ALA A 380 -15.82 3.55 6.75
CA ALA A 380 -15.09 4.80 6.47
C ALA A 380 -15.54 5.43 5.15
N GLY A 381 -15.85 4.61 4.12
CA GLY A 381 -16.33 5.08 2.82
C GLY A 381 -17.77 5.57 2.80
N ALA A 382 -18.60 5.06 3.71
CA ALA A 382 -20.02 5.42 3.80
C ALA A 382 -20.28 6.67 4.67
N ARG A 383 -19.23 7.22 5.31
CA ARG A 383 -19.40 8.39 6.18
C ARG A 383 -19.94 9.62 5.43
N PRO A 384 -20.75 10.48 6.08
CA PRO A 384 -21.18 11.74 5.51
C PRO A 384 -19.97 12.62 5.11
N GLN A 385 -20.11 13.37 4.02
CA GLN A 385 -19.07 14.32 3.59
C GLN A 385 -18.83 15.39 4.65
N GLY A 386 -17.56 15.77 4.83
CA GLY A 386 -17.16 16.75 5.85
C GLY A 386 -16.94 16.16 7.24
N THR A 387 -17.24 14.86 7.46
CA THR A 387 -16.99 14.19 8.73
C THR A 387 -15.64 13.46 8.73
N THR A 388 -15.07 13.30 9.94
CA THR A 388 -13.83 12.56 10.17
C THR A 388 -14.16 11.19 10.77
N ALA A 389 -13.58 10.12 10.21
CA ALA A 389 -13.63 8.78 10.80
C ALA A 389 -12.50 8.63 11.82
N LEU A 390 -12.82 8.15 13.01
CA LEU A 390 -11.92 7.91 14.11
C LEU A 390 -12.00 6.44 14.50
N LEU A 391 -10.87 5.73 14.44
CA LEU A 391 -10.76 4.34 14.84
C LEU A 391 -10.05 4.25 16.18
N GLU A 392 -10.74 3.73 17.19
CA GLU A 392 -10.21 3.46 18.51
C GLU A 392 -9.85 1.99 18.70
N ASP A 393 -9.06 1.73 19.72
CA ASP A 393 -8.39 0.45 19.96
C ASP A 393 -8.22 0.23 21.45
N ILE A 394 -8.95 -0.73 22.01
CA ILE A 394 -8.90 -1.06 23.44
C ILE A 394 -8.66 -2.54 23.65
N VAL A 395 -8.18 -2.90 24.81
CA VAL A 395 -8.07 -4.29 25.23
C VAL A 395 -8.55 -4.47 26.68
N VAL A 396 -9.24 -5.55 26.94
CA VAL A 396 -9.64 -5.99 28.28
C VAL A 396 -9.31 -7.47 28.46
N PRO A 397 -9.22 -7.98 29.69
CA PRO A 397 -9.12 -9.42 29.91
C PRO A 397 -10.23 -10.16 29.14
N VAL A 398 -9.90 -11.26 28.46
CA VAL A 398 -10.85 -12.01 27.60
C VAL A 398 -12.19 -12.28 28.29
N PRO A 399 -12.25 -12.68 29.60
CA PRO A 399 -13.55 -12.88 30.30
C PRO A 399 -14.37 -11.58 30.48
N ALA A 400 -13.76 -10.40 30.34
CA ALA A 400 -14.45 -9.12 30.45
C ALA A 400 -14.98 -8.61 29.09
N LEU A 401 -14.54 -9.20 27.98
CA LEU A 401 -14.78 -8.67 26.65
C LEU A 401 -16.29 -8.48 26.34
N GLY A 402 -17.12 -9.48 26.66
CA GLY A 402 -18.56 -9.44 26.38
C GLY A 402 -19.26 -8.26 27.04
N ARG A 403 -19.09 -8.12 28.37
CA ARG A 403 -19.72 -7.00 29.09
C ARG A 403 -19.13 -5.64 28.67
N THR A 404 -17.85 -5.57 28.31
CA THR A 404 -17.23 -4.34 27.77
C THR A 404 -17.86 -3.95 26.44
N CYS A 405 -18.02 -4.89 25.51
CA CYS A 405 -18.66 -4.61 24.21
C CYS A 405 -20.13 -4.20 24.39
N THR A 406 -20.88 -4.84 25.30
CA THR A 406 -22.25 -4.44 25.62
C THR A 406 -22.32 -3.03 26.22
N ALA A 407 -21.41 -2.69 27.13
CA ALA A 407 -21.33 -1.35 27.71
C ALA A 407 -20.92 -0.29 26.65
N LEU A 408 -20.00 -0.63 25.74
CA LEU A 408 -19.65 0.26 24.62
C LEU A 408 -20.85 0.54 23.71
N THR A 409 -21.66 -0.47 23.38
CA THR A 409 -22.89 -0.26 22.59
C THR A 409 -23.84 0.67 23.31
N GLN A 410 -23.99 0.57 24.64
CA GLN A 410 -24.80 1.51 25.43
C GLN A 410 -24.21 2.93 25.44
N LEU A 411 -22.87 3.08 25.41
CA LEU A 411 -22.25 4.39 25.27
C LEU A 411 -22.52 4.97 23.87
N PHE A 412 -22.43 4.16 22.80
CA PHE A 412 -22.80 4.61 21.46
C PHE A 412 -24.24 5.12 21.39
N ASP A 413 -25.20 4.43 22.02
CA ASP A 413 -26.58 4.89 22.09
C ASP A 413 -26.71 6.18 22.88
N ARG A 414 -26.04 6.29 24.03
CA ARG A 414 -26.08 7.49 24.90
C ARG A 414 -25.56 8.74 24.20
N TYR A 415 -24.49 8.57 23.41
CA TYR A 415 -23.81 9.67 22.71
C TYR A 415 -24.21 9.81 21.24
N ASP A 416 -25.27 9.10 20.80
CA ASP A 416 -25.81 9.12 19.44
C ASP A 416 -24.76 8.76 18.34
N TYR A 417 -23.94 7.74 18.63
CA TYR A 417 -23.00 7.11 17.70
C TYR A 417 -23.51 5.74 17.18
N ARG A 418 -24.80 5.65 16.85
CA ARG A 418 -25.53 4.40 16.57
C ARG A 418 -25.02 3.59 15.38
N ASP A 419 -24.32 4.25 14.44
CA ASP A 419 -23.71 3.59 13.27
C ASP A 419 -22.31 3.06 13.54
N SER A 420 -21.83 3.15 14.79
CA SER A 420 -20.52 2.63 15.19
C SER A 420 -20.50 1.12 15.12
N VAL A 421 -19.36 0.58 14.68
CA VAL A 421 -19.10 -0.87 14.59
C VAL A 421 -18.11 -1.28 15.67
N ILE A 422 -18.27 -2.51 16.19
CA ILE A 422 -17.28 -3.17 17.03
C ILE A 422 -16.76 -4.37 16.26
N LEU A 423 -15.44 -4.44 16.09
CA LEU A 423 -14.75 -5.53 15.44
C LEU A 423 -13.37 -5.73 16.09
N GLY A 424 -12.77 -6.89 16.01
CA GLY A 424 -11.39 -7.01 16.52
C GLY A 424 -10.95 -8.41 16.86
N HIS A 425 -9.77 -8.47 17.47
CA HIS A 425 -9.04 -9.69 17.81
C HIS A 425 -9.54 -10.28 19.13
N ALA A 426 -10.71 -10.92 19.09
CA ALA A 426 -11.41 -11.37 20.29
C ALA A 426 -10.57 -12.33 21.15
N LYS A 427 -9.72 -13.17 20.51
CA LYS A 427 -8.85 -14.09 21.24
C LYS A 427 -7.90 -13.38 22.19
N ASP A 428 -7.53 -12.13 21.90
CA ASP A 428 -6.62 -11.32 22.70
C ASP A 428 -7.35 -10.33 23.62
N GLY A 429 -8.70 -10.33 23.62
CA GLY A 429 -9.50 -9.34 24.32
C GLY A 429 -9.44 -7.94 23.72
N ASN A 430 -8.89 -7.80 22.49
CA ASN A 430 -8.67 -6.55 21.79
C ASN A 430 -9.80 -6.29 20.80
N VAL A 431 -10.42 -5.14 20.91
CA VAL A 431 -11.46 -4.68 19.99
C VAL A 431 -11.19 -3.29 19.49
N HIS A 432 -11.60 -3.05 18.25
CA HIS A 432 -11.63 -1.77 17.60
C HIS A 432 -13.07 -1.31 17.44
N PHE A 433 -13.29 -0.01 17.53
CA PHE A 433 -14.57 0.59 17.17
C PHE A 433 -14.36 1.89 16.39
N MET A 434 -15.32 2.24 15.55
CA MET A 434 -15.21 3.42 14.69
C MET A 434 -16.30 4.41 15.02
N LEU A 435 -15.88 5.65 15.29
CA LEU A 435 -16.75 6.82 15.41
C LEU A 435 -16.66 7.68 14.15
N THR A 436 -17.74 8.36 13.83
CA THR A 436 -17.76 9.34 12.74
C THR A 436 -18.43 10.60 13.23
N ASP A 437 -17.75 11.75 13.14
CA ASP A 437 -18.28 13.02 13.59
C ASP A 437 -17.71 14.22 12.81
N ASP A 438 -18.39 15.36 12.90
CA ASP A 438 -17.91 16.67 12.44
C ASP A 438 -17.25 17.40 13.62
N PHE A 439 -15.97 17.23 13.77
CA PHE A 439 -15.20 17.85 14.86
C PHE A 439 -14.95 19.36 14.68
N ALA A 440 -15.39 19.98 13.59
CA ALA A 440 -15.41 21.42 13.46
C ALA A 440 -16.58 22.06 14.25
N ASP A 441 -17.60 21.28 14.61
CA ASP A 441 -18.70 21.71 15.47
C ASP A 441 -18.31 21.56 16.95
N PRO A 442 -18.25 22.66 17.73
CA PRO A 442 -17.87 22.60 19.15
C PRO A 442 -18.76 21.70 20.02
N ALA A 443 -20.06 21.58 19.71
CA ALA A 443 -20.95 20.70 20.46
C ALA A 443 -20.64 19.22 20.21
N ARG A 444 -20.26 18.87 18.98
CA ARG A 444 -19.85 17.53 18.62
C ARG A 444 -18.49 17.19 19.18
N LEU A 445 -17.56 18.15 19.20
CA LEU A 445 -16.27 17.99 19.86
C LEU A 445 -16.43 17.75 21.37
N GLN A 446 -17.36 18.46 22.04
CA GLN A 446 -17.66 18.21 23.45
C GLN A 446 -18.27 16.81 23.66
N ARG A 447 -19.17 16.38 22.77
CA ARG A 447 -19.76 15.03 22.78
C ARG A 447 -18.68 13.95 22.72
N TYR A 448 -17.69 14.12 21.82
CA TYR A 448 -16.54 13.22 21.71
C TYR A 448 -15.70 13.22 22.99
N SER A 449 -15.46 14.39 23.59
CA SER A 449 -14.75 14.50 24.86
C SER A 449 -15.44 13.72 25.97
N ASP A 450 -16.75 13.90 26.14
CA ASP A 450 -17.55 13.25 27.17
C ASP A 450 -17.63 11.72 26.93
N PHE A 451 -17.80 11.29 25.70
CA PHE A 451 -17.73 9.87 25.32
C PHE A 451 -16.37 9.26 25.67
N THR A 452 -15.27 9.98 25.39
CA THR A 452 -13.92 9.48 25.66
C THR A 452 -13.70 9.28 27.16
N GLU A 453 -14.17 10.19 28.01
CA GLU A 453 -14.07 10.04 29.47
C GLU A 453 -14.84 8.81 29.97
N ASP A 454 -16.08 8.63 29.54
CA ASP A 454 -16.90 7.46 29.93
C ASP A 454 -16.28 6.14 29.40
N MET A 455 -15.70 6.13 28.21
CA MET A 455 -15.00 4.99 27.64
C MET A 455 -13.73 4.67 28.44
N VAL A 456 -12.95 5.67 28.83
CA VAL A 456 -11.76 5.50 29.67
C VAL A 456 -12.13 4.89 31.00
N ASP A 457 -13.20 5.37 31.67
CA ASP A 457 -13.69 4.79 32.92
C ASP A 457 -14.10 3.33 32.75
N LEU A 458 -14.83 3.01 31.69
CA LEU A 458 -15.25 1.65 31.38
C LEU A 458 -14.05 0.70 31.26
N VAL A 459 -13.09 1.04 30.38
CA VAL A 459 -11.96 0.16 30.07
C VAL A 459 -11.04 -0.05 31.28
N LEU A 460 -10.72 1.02 32.00
CA LEU A 460 -9.89 0.92 33.21
C LEU A 460 -10.62 0.21 34.34
N GLY A 461 -11.95 0.39 34.48
CA GLY A 461 -12.79 -0.33 35.44
C GLY A 461 -12.81 -1.84 35.20
N GLU A 462 -12.70 -2.29 33.97
CA GLU A 462 -12.57 -3.70 33.58
C GLU A 462 -11.12 -4.25 33.66
N GLY A 463 -10.17 -3.44 34.11
CA GLY A 463 -8.77 -3.82 34.25
C GLY A 463 -7.99 -3.86 32.94
N GLY A 464 -8.51 -3.22 31.91
CA GLY A 464 -7.97 -3.19 30.55
C GLY A 464 -6.85 -2.17 30.33
N SER A 465 -6.49 -1.98 29.05
CA SER A 465 -5.61 -0.94 28.55
C SER A 465 -6.30 -0.14 27.45
N LEU A 466 -6.07 1.17 27.45
CA LEU A 466 -6.70 2.13 26.54
C LEU A 466 -6.14 2.07 25.11
N LYS A 467 -4.99 1.42 24.91
CA LYS A 467 -4.40 1.14 23.59
C LYS A 467 -3.76 -0.24 23.59
N ALA A 468 -4.26 -1.10 22.70
CA ALA A 468 -3.77 -2.45 22.52
C ALA A 468 -2.60 -2.51 21.54
N GLU A 469 -2.76 -1.90 20.35
CA GLU A 469 -1.80 -2.02 19.24
C GLU A 469 -1.60 -0.73 18.42
N HIS A 470 -2.48 0.27 18.49
CA HIS A 470 -2.36 1.48 17.66
C HIS A 470 -1.39 2.54 18.21
N GLY A 471 -0.85 2.33 19.41
CA GLY A 471 0.03 3.28 20.10
C GLY A 471 -0.73 4.32 20.90
N THR A 472 -0.10 4.84 21.93
CA THR A 472 -0.65 5.92 22.78
C THR A 472 -0.90 7.21 21.98
N GLY A 473 0.07 7.62 21.20
CA GLY A 473 0.06 8.82 20.39
C GLY A 473 -0.24 10.09 21.18
N ARG A 474 -0.93 11.01 20.50
CA ARG A 474 -1.52 12.23 21.09
C ARG A 474 -2.90 11.96 21.68
N VAL A 475 -3.59 10.94 21.17
CA VAL A 475 -4.97 10.60 21.57
C VAL A 475 -5.05 10.22 23.03
N MET A 476 -4.22 9.30 23.49
CA MET A 476 -4.31 8.74 24.83
C MET A 476 -3.17 9.20 25.75
N ALA A 477 -2.27 10.08 25.30
CA ALA A 477 -1.22 10.65 26.15
C ALA A 477 -1.74 11.28 27.46
N PRO A 478 -2.88 12.03 27.50
CA PRO A 478 -3.43 12.57 28.74
C PRO A 478 -3.86 11.51 29.77
N TYR A 479 -4.13 10.28 29.33
CA TYR A 479 -4.69 9.22 30.17
C TYR A 479 -3.66 8.21 30.69
N VAL A 480 -2.37 8.32 30.27
CA VAL A 480 -1.30 7.40 30.71
C VAL A 480 -1.15 7.39 32.23
N ARG A 481 -1.15 8.58 32.84
CA ARG A 481 -1.09 8.72 34.31
C ARG A 481 -2.27 8.04 35.02
N ARG A 482 -3.47 8.13 34.45
CA ARG A 482 -4.68 7.51 35.00
C ARG A 482 -4.61 5.99 34.94
N GLN A 483 -4.03 5.41 33.89
CA GLN A 483 -3.88 3.96 33.75
C GLN A 483 -2.78 3.39 34.65
N TYR A 484 -1.66 4.08 34.82
CA TYR A 484 -0.47 3.55 35.50
C TYR A 484 -0.26 4.09 36.92
N GLY A 485 -0.95 5.16 37.28
CA GLY A 485 -0.72 5.85 38.55
C GLY A 485 0.52 6.73 38.55
N ASP A 486 0.70 7.51 39.64
CA ASP A 486 1.74 8.53 39.74
C ASP A 486 3.16 7.97 39.72
N GLU A 487 3.38 6.81 40.38
CA GLU A 487 4.72 6.19 40.50
C GLU A 487 5.25 5.76 39.13
N LEU A 488 4.51 4.92 38.40
CA LEU A 488 4.95 4.43 37.09
C LEU A 488 4.95 5.54 36.03
N TYR A 489 4.03 6.50 36.11
CA TYR A 489 4.07 7.70 35.26
C TYR A 489 5.32 8.54 35.53
N GLY A 490 5.74 8.65 36.79
CA GLY A 490 7.01 9.26 37.18
C GLY A 490 8.20 8.55 36.57
N VAL A 491 8.24 7.21 36.62
CA VAL A 491 9.26 6.40 35.96
C VAL A 491 9.32 6.67 34.45
N MET A 492 8.17 6.74 33.78
CA MET A 492 8.13 7.05 32.32
C MET A 492 8.69 8.44 32.02
N ARG A 493 8.40 9.43 32.85
CA ARG A 493 8.96 10.80 32.71
C ARG A 493 10.47 10.81 32.90
N GLU A 494 10.98 10.06 33.87
CA GLU A 494 12.42 9.93 34.11
C GLU A 494 13.12 9.22 32.93
N ILE A 495 12.52 8.14 32.35
CA ILE A 495 13.04 7.50 31.14
C ILE A 495 13.16 8.51 30.01
N LYS A 496 12.10 9.30 29.75
CA LYS A 496 12.12 10.35 28.71
C LYS A 496 13.22 11.36 28.97
N GLN A 497 13.36 11.87 30.20
CA GLN A 497 14.38 12.85 30.58
C GLN A 497 15.80 12.30 30.43
N LEU A 498 16.04 11.03 30.74
CA LEU A 498 17.33 10.36 30.58
C LEU A 498 17.72 10.20 29.11
N CYS A 499 16.78 9.81 28.26
CA CYS A 499 17.04 9.58 26.83
C CYS A 499 17.08 10.88 26.03
N ASP A 500 16.20 11.82 26.34
CA ASP A 500 16.02 13.09 25.62
C ASP A 500 15.97 14.28 26.61
N PRO A 501 17.13 14.66 27.18
CA PRO A 501 17.21 15.77 28.16
C PRO A 501 16.72 17.12 27.61
N GLY A 502 16.85 17.30 26.28
CA GLY A 502 16.41 18.52 25.58
C GLY A 502 14.92 18.57 25.29
N GLY A 503 14.19 17.44 25.42
CA GLY A 503 12.78 17.34 25.15
C GLY A 503 12.42 17.58 23.67
N VAL A 504 13.36 17.35 22.74
CA VAL A 504 13.19 17.69 21.31
C VAL A 504 12.54 16.57 20.48
N LEU A 505 12.54 15.32 20.98
CA LEU A 505 11.98 14.19 20.24
C LEU A 505 10.47 14.04 20.48
N ASN A 506 9.70 14.31 19.46
CA ASN A 506 8.25 14.08 19.35
C ASN A 506 7.44 14.53 20.59
N PRO A 507 7.53 15.81 20.99
CA PRO A 507 6.89 16.30 22.22
C PRO A 507 5.36 16.17 22.18
N GLY A 508 4.76 15.88 23.34
CA GLY A 508 3.30 15.74 23.49
C GLY A 508 2.74 14.41 23.04
N VAL A 509 3.61 13.48 22.63
CA VAL A 509 3.31 12.09 22.31
C VAL A 509 3.71 11.19 23.47
N LEU A 510 2.94 10.14 23.77
CA LEU A 510 3.08 9.22 24.91
C LEU A 510 2.84 9.87 26.29
N LEU A 511 3.44 11.00 26.55
CA LEU A 511 3.36 11.71 27.82
C LEU A 511 2.88 13.15 27.58
N ASN A 512 1.74 13.51 28.18
CA ASN A 512 1.20 14.85 28.09
C ASN A 512 0.37 15.17 29.34
N ASP A 513 0.72 16.25 30.02
CA ASP A 513 0.00 16.69 31.25
C ASP A 513 -1.22 17.59 30.92
N ASP A 514 -1.44 17.98 29.64
CA ASP A 514 -2.62 18.72 29.21
C ASP A 514 -3.80 17.77 29.01
N PRO A 515 -4.83 17.82 29.85
CA PRO A 515 -5.98 16.89 29.74
C PRO A 515 -6.79 17.05 28.46
N GLN A 516 -6.65 18.17 27.74
CA GLN A 516 -7.36 18.46 26.51
C GLN A 516 -6.51 18.28 25.25
N ALA A 517 -5.29 17.74 25.37
CA ALA A 517 -4.37 17.61 24.23
C ALA A 517 -4.98 16.80 23.07
N HIS A 518 -5.80 15.78 23.37
CA HIS A 518 -6.48 14.93 22.40
C HIS A 518 -7.60 15.64 21.62
N LEU A 519 -8.07 16.81 22.06
CA LEU A 519 -9.11 17.61 21.41
C LEU A 519 -8.56 18.71 20.49
N ARG A 520 -7.23 18.83 20.39
CA ARG A 520 -6.59 19.89 19.60
C ARG A 520 -6.06 19.38 18.27
N HIS A 521 -5.98 20.29 17.30
CA HIS A 521 -5.43 19.97 15.96
C HIS A 521 -6.16 18.85 15.23
N ILE A 522 -7.44 18.67 15.48
CA ILE A 522 -8.26 17.68 14.79
C ILE A 522 -8.48 18.12 13.34
N LYS A 523 -8.40 17.17 12.39
CA LYS A 523 -8.63 17.42 10.98
C LYS A 523 -10.03 17.97 10.72
N ALA A 524 -10.10 19.11 10.03
CA ALA A 524 -11.26 19.44 9.22
C ALA A 524 -11.02 18.88 7.82
N GLU A 525 -11.92 18.05 7.32
CA GLU A 525 -11.79 17.42 6.00
C GLU A 525 -12.80 18.03 5.01
N PRO A 526 -12.52 19.25 4.46
CA PRO A 526 -13.45 19.87 3.50
C PRO A 526 -13.57 19.01 2.25
N SER A 527 -14.78 18.94 1.70
CA SER A 527 -15.04 18.30 0.42
C SER A 527 -14.30 19.03 -0.70
N VAL A 528 -13.59 18.27 -1.54
CA VAL A 528 -12.80 18.80 -2.65
C VAL A 528 -13.18 18.19 -3.99
N ALA A 529 -13.53 16.89 -4.02
CA ALA A 529 -13.94 16.19 -5.23
C ALA A 529 -14.59 14.84 -4.89
N GLU A 530 -15.69 14.51 -5.51
CA GLU A 530 -16.49 13.30 -5.26
C GLU A 530 -15.65 12.02 -5.34
N GLU A 531 -14.71 11.96 -6.31
CA GLU A 531 -13.84 10.80 -6.53
C GLU A 531 -12.93 10.50 -5.34
N VAL A 532 -12.64 11.48 -4.49
CA VAL A 532 -11.62 11.35 -3.44
C VAL A 532 -12.10 11.75 -2.03
N ASP A 533 -13.28 12.30 -1.86
CA ASP A 533 -13.77 12.84 -0.58
C ASP A 533 -13.87 11.76 0.53
N ARG A 534 -14.09 10.50 0.14
CA ARG A 534 -14.08 9.37 1.08
C ARG A 534 -12.69 8.97 1.60
N CYS A 535 -11.61 9.65 1.20
CA CYS A 535 -10.25 9.39 1.68
C CYS A 535 -10.11 9.63 3.18
N VAL A 536 -9.52 8.66 3.89
CA VAL A 536 -9.21 8.72 5.34
C VAL A 536 -7.72 8.93 5.62
N SER A 537 -6.94 9.29 4.62
CA SER A 537 -5.49 9.55 4.72
C SER A 537 -4.64 8.38 5.26
N CYS A 538 -5.08 7.12 5.12
CA CYS A 538 -4.44 5.93 5.71
C CYS A 538 -3.05 5.58 5.12
N GLY A 539 -2.68 6.07 3.92
CA GLY A 539 -1.36 5.88 3.32
C GLY A 539 -1.14 4.60 2.51
N TYR A 540 -2.10 3.66 2.45
CA TYR A 540 -1.95 2.40 1.71
C TYR A 540 -1.62 2.57 0.21
N CYS A 541 -2.04 3.66 -0.38
CA CYS A 541 -1.79 3.98 -1.79
C CYS A 541 -0.35 4.49 -2.07
N GLU A 542 0.43 4.85 -1.05
CA GLU A 542 1.75 5.45 -1.25
C GLU A 542 2.82 4.46 -1.77
N PRO A 543 2.96 3.24 -1.19
CA PRO A 543 3.98 2.30 -1.64
C PRO A 543 3.83 1.86 -3.10
N VAL A 544 2.60 1.85 -3.62
CA VAL A 544 2.31 1.41 -5.00
C VAL A 544 2.35 2.54 -6.03
N CYS A 545 2.48 3.80 -5.58
CA CYS A 545 2.49 4.96 -6.48
C CYS A 545 3.86 5.13 -7.14
N PRO A 546 3.93 5.22 -8.48
CA PRO A 546 5.20 5.40 -9.18
C PRO A 546 5.85 6.78 -8.94
N SER A 547 5.10 7.80 -8.52
CA SER A 547 5.67 9.13 -8.19
C SER A 547 6.17 9.28 -6.74
N ARG A 548 6.09 8.24 -5.92
CA ARG A 548 6.35 8.29 -4.46
C ARG A 548 7.72 8.82 -4.06
N ASP A 549 8.73 8.62 -4.90
CA ASP A 549 10.11 9.04 -4.64
C ASP A 549 10.50 10.31 -5.44
N LEU A 550 9.59 10.85 -6.28
CA LEU A 550 9.80 12.04 -7.10
C LEU A 550 8.96 13.24 -6.63
N THR A 551 7.65 13.07 -6.52
CA THR A 551 6.68 14.14 -6.25
C THR A 551 5.59 13.68 -5.27
N LEU A 552 4.32 14.05 -5.47
CA LEU A 552 3.23 13.70 -4.58
C LEU A 552 2.69 12.28 -4.81
N THR A 553 2.39 11.60 -3.72
CA THR A 553 1.62 10.35 -3.67
C THR A 553 0.11 10.62 -3.74
N PRO A 554 -0.74 9.60 -3.94
CA PRO A 554 -2.20 9.79 -3.95
C PRO A 554 -2.75 10.42 -2.68
N ARG A 555 -2.33 9.97 -1.47
CA ARG A 555 -2.70 10.60 -0.20
C ARG A 555 -2.30 12.07 -0.18
N GLN A 556 -1.07 12.37 -0.54
CA GLN A 556 -0.53 13.74 -0.54
C GLN A 556 -1.26 14.65 -1.52
N ARG A 557 -1.67 14.16 -2.70
CA ARG A 557 -2.50 14.90 -3.65
C ARG A 557 -3.82 15.33 -3.03
N ILE A 558 -4.50 14.42 -2.32
CA ILE A 558 -5.79 14.70 -1.67
C ILE A 558 -5.62 15.67 -0.51
N VAL A 559 -4.62 15.43 0.36
CA VAL A 559 -4.33 16.31 1.50
C VAL A 559 -4.00 17.74 1.05
N THR A 560 -3.22 17.88 -0.03
CA THR A 560 -2.91 19.20 -0.60
C THR A 560 -4.14 19.90 -1.18
N LEU A 561 -5.03 19.19 -1.88
CA LEU A 561 -6.30 19.78 -2.33
C LEU A 561 -7.17 20.27 -1.18
N ARG A 562 -7.24 19.49 -0.10
CA ARG A 562 -7.94 19.91 1.13
C ARG A 562 -7.27 21.14 1.75
N ALA A 563 -5.94 21.22 1.75
CA ALA A 563 -5.20 22.41 2.21
C ALA A 563 -5.50 23.65 1.35
N ILE A 564 -5.52 23.53 0.02
CA ILE A 564 -5.92 24.61 -0.90
C ILE A 564 -7.34 25.09 -0.57
N ARG A 565 -8.27 24.15 -0.41
CA ARG A 565 -9.67 24.47 -0.07
C ARG A 565 -9.77 25.15 1.30
N SER A 566 -9.06 24.65 2.31
CA SER A 566 -9.04 25.24 3.65
C SER A 566 -8.45 26.64 3.65
N ALA A 567 -7.34 26.89 2.91
CA ALA A 567 -6.73 28.22 2.75
C ALA A 567 -7.74 29.22 2.16
N ARG A 568 -8.47 28.85 1.12
CA ARG A 568 -9.53 29.69 0.53
C ARG A 568 -10.67 29.98 1.49
N LEU A 569 -11.14 28.98 2.25
CA LEU A 569 -12.17 29.17 3.26
C LEU A 569 -11.72 30.10 4.40
N ALA A 570 -10.41 30.10 4.72
CA ALA A 570 -9.80 30.99 5.68
C ALA A 570 -9.44 32.39 5.12
N GLY A 571 -9.58 32.61 3.80
CA GLY A 571 -9.23 33.88 3.13
C GLY A 571 -7.72 34.03 2.85
N ASP A 572 -6.91 32.96 2.99
CA ASP A 572 -5.47 32.95 2.67
C ASP A 572 -5.25 32.57 1.18
N GLU A 573 -5.58 33.55 0.31
CA GLU A 573 -5.42 33.39 -1.13
C GLU A 573 -3.96 33.22 -1.56
N ALA A 574 -3.00 33.80 -0.81
CA ALA A 574 -1.58 33.67 -1.13
C ALA A 574 -1.08 32.24 -0.95
N LEU A 575 -1.48 31.59 0.12
CA LEU A 575 -1.16 30.17 0.34
C LEU A 575 -1.86 29.29 -0.71
N ALA A 576 -3.16 29.55 -0.96
CA ALA A 576 -3.92 28.77 -1.95
C ALA A 576 -3.26 28.83 -3.32
N GLN A 577 -2.89 30.01 -3.81
CA GLN A 577 -2.22 30.21 -5.09
C GLN A 577 -0.84 29.51 -5.13
N SER A 578 -0.03 29.67 -4.09
CA SER A 578 1.29 29.03 -4.02
C SER A 578 1.19 27.50 -4.08
N LEU A 579 0.20 26.91 -3.41
CA LEU A 579 -0.03 25.46 -3.47
C LEU A 579 -0.52 25.02 -4.86
N GLU A 580 -1.38 25.79 -5.53
CA GLU A 580 -1.90 25.47 -6.86
C GLU A 580 -0.82 25.53 -7.95
N GLU A 581 0.05 26.53 -7.91
CA GLU A 581 1.17 26.65 -8.85
C GLU A 581 2.08 25.41 -8.82
N ASP A 582 2.40 24.90 -7.62
CA ASP A 582 3.21 23.70 -7.45
C ASP A 582 2.41 22.40 -7.75
N TYR A 583 1.09 22.40 -7.51
CA TYR A 583 0.23 21.21 -7.63
C TYR A 583 0.14 20.68 -9.06
N ASP A 584 0.16 21.56 -10.07
CA ASP A 584 0.05 21.13 -11.46
C ASP A 584 1.17 20.13 -11.82
N TYR A 585 2.42 20.48 -11.63
CA TYR A 585 3.53 19.56 -11.90
C TYR A 585 3.52 18.37 -10.94
N ALA A 586 3.47 18.63 -9.63
CA ALA A 586 3.71 17.59 -8.62
C ALA A 586 2.55 16.57 -8.48
N ALA A 587 1.33 16.95 -8.81
CA ALA A 587 0.15 16.10 -8.67
C ALA A 587 -0.46 15.69 -10.01
N VAL A 588 -0.58 16.62 -10.98
CA VAL A 588 -1.29 16.38 -12.24
C VAL A 588 -0.36 15.82 -13.30
N GLN A 589 0.80 16.48 -13.56
CA GLN A 589 1.70 16.07 -14.63
C GLN A 589 2.47 14.78 -14.30
N THR A 590 2.91 14.59 -13.05
CA THR A 590 3.62 13.38 -12.61
C THR A 590 2.72 12.22 -12.17
N CYS A 591 1.40 12.29 -12.40
CA CYS A 591 0.53 11.14 -12.24
C CYS A 591 0.53 10.26 -13.50
N ALA A 592 0.90 9.00 -13.34
CA ALA A 592 0.87 8.00 -14.43
C ALA A 592 -0.56 7.59 -14.84
N VAL A 593 -1.58 7.87 -14.02
CA VAL A 593 -2.97 7.41 -14.23
C VAL A 593 -3.04 5.88 -14.40
N ASP A 594 -2.18 5.16 -13.69
CA ASP A 594 -2.03 3.70 -13.76
C ASP A 594 -3.08 2.92 -12.93
N GLY A 595 -3.80 3.61 -12.05
CA GLY A 595 -4.84 3.03 -11.21
C GLY A 595 -4.36 2.10 -10.08
N MET A 596 -3.05 1.91 -9.91
CA MET A 596 -2.52 1.05 -8.84
C MET A 596 -2.90 1.54 -7.44
N CYS A 597 -3.11 2.83 -7.28
CA CYS A 597 -3.58 3.39 -6.01
C CYS A 597 -4.96 2.84 -5.60
N GLN A 598 -5.83 2.51 -6.55
CA GLN A 598 -7.14 1.90 -6.28
C GLN A 598 -7.00 0.48 -5.72
N THR A 599 -6.09 -0.33 -6.27
CA THR A 599 -5.90 -1.72 -5.81
C THR A 599 -5.40 -1.82 -4.38
N ALA A 600 -4.70 -0.78 -3.92
CA ALA A 600 -4.18 -0.71 -2.56
C ALA A 600 -5.10 0.07 -1.60
N CYS A 601 -6.08 0.81 -2.14
CA CYS A 601 -6.94 1.68 -1.33
C CYS A 601 -8.08 0.88 -0.69
N PRO A 602 -8.21 0.86 0.64
CA PRO A 602 -9.28 0.14 1.30
C PRO A 602 -10.68 0.74 1.02
N VAL A 603 -10.76 2.00 0.57
CA VAL A 603 -12.01 2.65 0.11
C VAL A 603 -12.05 2.82 -1.42
N GLU A 604 -11.23 2.07 -2.16
CA GLU A 604 -11.22 1.96 -3.62
C GLU A 604 -11.09 3.30 -4.39
N ILE A 605 -10.34 4.26 -3.86
CA ILE A 605 -10.10 5.54 -4.52
C ILE A 605 -9.05 5.37 -5.62
N ASN A 606 -9.42 5.79 -6.83
CA ASN A 606 -8.51 5.98 -7.95
C ASN A 606 -8.21 7.47 -8.15
N THR A 607 -7.08 7.97 -7.66
CA THR A 607 -6.70 9.37 -7.89
C THR A 607 -6.39 9.67 -9.36
N GLY A 608 -6.23 8.65 -10.21
CA GLY A 608 -6.13 8.81 -11.64
C GLY A 608 -7.39 9.42 -12.26
N ASP A 609 -8.58 9.12 -11.71
CA ASP A 609 -9.84 9.69 -12.23
C ASP A 609 -9.97 11.18 -11.88
N LEU A 610 -9.57 11.58 -10.67
CA LEU A 610 -9.41 12.98 -10.30
C LEU A 610 -8.47 13.70 -11.28
N VAL A 611 -7.29 13.12 -11.57
CA VAL A 611 -6.30 13.73 -12.47
C VAL A 611 -6.82 13.81 -13.91
N LYS A 612 -7.54 12.81 -14.41
CA LYS A 612 -8.20 12.87 -15.73
C LYS A 612 -9.21 14.04 -15.78
N ARG A 613 -9.98 14.24 -14.70
CA ARG A 613 -10.94 15.36 -14.61
C ARG A 613 -10.21 16.72 -14.61
N LEU A 614 -9.14 16.87 -13.81
CA LEU A 614 -8.36 18.10 -13.79
C LEU A 614 -7.75 18.41 -15.17
N ARG A 615 -7.11 17.41 -15.82
CA ARG A 615 -6.59 17.57 -17.20
C ARG A 615 -7.67 17.94 -18.21
N ARG A 616 -8.91 17.45 -18.01
CA ARG A 616 -10.05 17.84 -18.85
C ARG A 616 -10.43 19.30 -18.67
N GLN A 617 -10.44 19.82 -17.45
CA GLN A 617 -10.75 21.21 -17.13
C GLN A 617 -9.71 22.18 -17.70
N GLU A 618 -8.44 21.82 -17.70
CA GLU A 618 -7.34 22.63 -18.21
C GLU A 618 -7.22 22.60 -19.74
N THR A 619 -7.86 21.63 -20.40
CA THR A 619 -7.72 21.44 -21.85
C THR A 619 -8.54 22.49 -22.63
N GLY A 620 -7.84 23.41 -23.31
CA GLY A 620 -8.48 24.41 -24.16
C GLY A 620 -9.13 23.82 -25.43
N ALA A 621 -10.06 24.59 -26.02
CA ALA A 621 -10.85 24.18 -27.19
C ALA A 621 -9.98 23.79 -28.41
N VAL A 622 -8.88 24.47 -28.65
CA VAL A 622 -7.96 24.18 -29.77
C VAL A 622 -7.30 22.81 -29.60
N ALA A 623 -6.86 22.48 -28.39
CA ALA A 623 -6.28 21.17 -28.10
C ALA A 623 -7.34 20.06 -28.21
N GLN A 624 -8.57 20.28 -27.75
CA GLN A 624 -9.68 19.32 -27.94
C GLN A 624 -9.95 19.07 -29.43
N ALA A 625 -10.02 20.14 -30.26
CA ALA A 625 -10.24 20.01 -31.70
C ALA A 625 -9.12 19.24 -32.40
N GLY A 626 -7.86 19.54 -32.08
CA GLY A 626 -6.70 18.83 -32.63
C GLY A 626 -6.68 17.33 -32.28
N TRP A 627 -6.95 16.98 -31.02
CA TRP A 627 -7.05 15.58 -30.59
C TRP A 627 -8.28 14.86 -31.16
N ASN A 628 -9.38 15.56 -31.41
CA ASN A 628 -10.55 14.99 -32.09
C ASN A 628 -10.23 14.72 -33.58
N LEU A 629 -9.52 15.62 -34.28
CA LEU A 629 -9.06 15.38 -35.63
C LEU A 629 -8.13 14.17 -35.70
N ALA A 630 -7.23 14.00 -34.72
CA ALA A 630 -6.40 12.81 -34.62
C ALA A 630 -7.23 11.53 -34.42
N ALA A 631 -8.31 11.58 -33.65
CA ALA A 631 -9.23 10.46 -33.47
C ALA A 631 -9.97 10.10 -34.78
N GLN A 632 -10.41 11.10 -35.54
CA GLN A 632 -11.05 10.89 -36.85
C GLN A 632 -10.11 10.23 -37.88
N HIS A 633 -8.81 10.54 -37.83
CA HIS A 633 -7.78 10.10 -38.77
C HIS A 633 -6.69 9.22 -38.13
N TRP A 634 -7.07 8.42 -37.12
CA TRP A 634 -6.10 7.68 -36.28
C TRP A 634 -5.15 6.77 -37.08
N GLY A 635 -5.65 6.10 -38.09
CA GLY A 635 -4.83 5.25 -38.95
C GLY A 635 -3.68 5.99 -39.63
N THR A 636 -3.94 7.22 -40.10
CA THR A 636 -2.91 8.09 -40.68
C THR A 636 -1.95 8.60 -39.59
N ALA A 637 -2.49 9.05 -38.46
CA ALA A 637 -1.72 9.59 -37.36
C ALA A 637 -0.71 8.57 -36.78
N SER A 638 -1.12 7.32 -36.57
CA SER A 638 -0.26 6.23 -36.07
C SER A 638 0.86 5.85 -37.04
N ILE A 639 0.57 5.80 -38.35
CA ILE A 639 1.57 5.54 -39.40
C ILE A 639 2.58 6.67 -39.49
N VAL A 640 2.11 7.93 -39.44
CA VAL A 640 3.01 9.10 -39.46
C VAL A 640 3.93 9.10 -38.25
N ALA A 641 3.43 8.77 -37.06
CA ALA A 641 4.24 8.64 -35.85
C ALA A 641 5.35 7.59 -36.00
N GLY A 642 5.01 6.38 -36.50
CA GLY A 642 6.00 5.33 -36.78
C GLY A 642 7.07 5.76 -37.79
N ARG A 643 6.65 6.39 -38.91
CA ARG A 643 7.60 6.92 -39.93
C ARG A 643 8.48 8.05 -39.39
N ALA A 644 7.98 8.88 -38.49
CA ALA A 644 8.76 9.89 -37.83
C ALA A 644 9.89 9.30 -36.99
N LEU A 645 9.62 8.19 -36.26
CA LEU A 645 10.64 7.43 -35.53
C LEU A 645 11.68 6.81 -36.50
N ASP A 646 11.24 6.23 -37.62
CA ASP A 646 12.16 5.70 -38.64
C ASP A 646 13.07 6.77 -39.23
N LEU A 647 12.55 7.96 -39.47
CA LEU A 647 13.32 9.09 -39.97
C LEU A 647 14.29 9.58 -38.89
N ALA A 648 13.83 9.75 -37.65
CA ALA A 648 14.66 10.17 -36.54
C ALA A 648 15.83 9.21 -36.28
N ALA A 649 15.61 7.90 -36.43
CA ALA A 649 16.64 6.87 -36.27
C ALA A 649 17.72 6.90 -37.38
N LYS A 650 17.44 7.53 -38.51
CA LYS A 650 18.40 7.70 -39.65
C LYS A 650 19.23 8.95 -39.56
N LEU A 651 18.82 9.91 -38.72
CA LEU A 651 19.51 11.18 -38.55
C LEU A 651 20.56 11.10 -37.43
N PRO A 652 21.61 11.97 -37.45
CA PRO A 652 22.54 12.02 -36.32
C PRO A 652 21.83 12.32 -35.01
N ALA A 653 22.05 11.48 -34.00
CA ALA A 653 21.33 11.55 -32.71
C ALA A 653 21.42 12.95 -32.05
N ALA A 654 22.60 13.57 -32.10
CA ALA A 654 22.80 14.92 -31.53
C ALA A 654 21.90 15.98 -32.20
N ALA A 655 21.75 15.94 -33.55
CA ALA A 655 20.89 16.87 -34.25
C ALA A 655 19.42 16.66 -33.95
N THR A 656 18.98 15.39 -33.90
CA THR A 656 17.59 15.05 -33.59
C THR A 656 17.21 15.45 -32.15
N ILE A 657 18.08 15.16 -31.16
CA ILE A 657 17.88 15.55 -29.77
C ILE A 657 17.80 17.08 -29.65
N THR A 658 18.75 17.83 -30.27
CA THR A 658 18.76 19.30 -30.21
C THR A 658 17.50 19.90 -30.81
N ALA A 659 17.07 19.41 -31.98
CA ALA A 659 15.83 19.86 -32.62
C ALA A 659 14.60 19.55 -31.76
N ASN A 660 14.51 18.33 -31.17
CA ASN A 660 13.42 17.97 -30.29
C ASN A 660 13.39 18.83 -29.03
N GLN A 661 14.54 19.08 -28.39
CA GLN A 661 14.63 19.97 -27.22
C GLN A 661 14.21 21.41 -27.53
N LEU A 662 14.55 21.92 -28.72
CA LEU A 662 14.11 23.27 -29.13
C LEU A 662 12.59 23.32 -29.30
N VAL A 663 11.99 22.30 -29.93
CA VAL A 663 10.53 22.23 -30.09
C VAL A 663 9.85 22.10 -28.72
N ARG A 664 10.41 21.30 -27.78
CA ARG A 664 9.91 21.19 -26.42
C ARG A 664 9.94 22.51 -25.64
N ARG A 665 10.99 23.33 -25.83
CA ARG A 665 11.09 24.68 -25.22
C ARG A 665 10.02 25.63 -25.72
N ILE A 666 9.64 25.52 -27.00
CA ILE A 666 8.65 26.40 -27.62
C ILE A 666 7.22 25.96 -27.35
N ALA A 667 6.94 24.66 -27.52
CA ALA A 667 5.58 24.10 -27.42
C ALA A 667 5.23 23.48 -26.05
N GLY A 668 6.19 23.46 -25.12
CA GLY A 668 6.04 22.93 -23.77
C GLY A 668 6.46 21.45 -23.63
N ALA A 669 7.04 21.14 -22.47
CA ALA A 669 7.49 19.79 -22.13
C ALA A 669 6.33 18.81 -21.98
N ASP A 670 5.17 19.29 -21.56
CA ASP A 670 3.95 18.50 -21.37
C ASP A 670 3.19 18.18 -22.67
N THR A 671 3.64 18.78 -23.78
CA THR A 671 3.01 18.62 -25.10
C THR A 671 3.85 17.80 -26.07
N VAL A 672 5.16 17.98 -26.04
CA VAL A 672 6.10 17.36 -27.01
C VAL A 672 6.88 16.23 -26.34
N PRO A 673 6.72 14.96 -26.74
CA PRO A 673 7.51 13.84 -26.24
C PRO A 673 9.01 14.04 -26.45
N LEU A 674 9.82 13.67 -25.45
CA LEU A 674 11.27 13.69 -25.55
C LEU A 674 11.72 12.52 -26.43
N TYR A 675 12.49 12.83 -27.47
CA TYR A 675 13.15 11.83 -28.29
C TYR A 675 14.48 11.39 -27.65
N SER A 676 14.73 10.08 -27.65
CA SER A 676 16.00 9.50 -27.26
C SER A 676 16.39 8.38 -28.25
N PRO A 677 17.71 8.17 -28.50
CA PRO A 677 18.20 7.24 -29.52
C PRO A 677 17.87 5.77 -29.27
N GLU A 678 17.58 5.41 -28.02
CA GLU A 678 17.17 4.06 -27.62
C GLU A 678 15.71 3.73 -27.99
N LEU A 679 14.92 4.72 -28.43
CA LEU A 679 13.57 4.44 -28.92
C LEU A 679 13.63 3.54 -30.16
N PRO A 680 12.76 2.52 -30.23
CA PRO A 680 12.73 1.62 -31.39
C PRO A 680 12.28 2.34 -32.62
N ARG A 681 12.59 1.76 -33.80
CA ARG A 681 12.02 2.19 -35.07
C ARG A 681 10.51 1.99 -35.09
N GLY A 682 9.82 2.55 -36.07
CA GLY A 682 8.40 2.32 -36.29
C GLY A 682 8.06 0.84 -36.53
N GLY A 683 6.93 0.40 -36.01
CA GLY A 683 6.50 -1.00 -36.11
C GLY A 683 5.77 -1.38 -37.41
N GLY A 684 5.46 -0.40 -38.26
CA GLY A 684 4.77 -0.63 -39.52
C GLY A 684 3.24 -0.72 -39.42
N ARG A 685 2.59 -1.22 -40.45
CA ARG A 685 1.12 -1.39 -40.46
C ARG A 685 0.71 -2.69 -39.79
N ARG A 686 -0.44 -2.65 -39.12
CA ARG A 686 -1.03 -3.85 -38.53
C ARG A 686 -1.45 -4.83 -39.65
N ARG A 687 -1.03 -6.09 -39.55
CA ARG A 687 -1.29 -7.17 -40.55
C ARG A 687 -2.75 -7.62 -40.45
N ARG A 688 -3.29 -8.00 -41.59
CA ARG A 688 -4.69 -8.42 -41.75
C ARG A 688 -4.76 -9.72 -42.54
N PRO A 689 -4.30 -10.85 -42.00
CA PRO A 689 -4.44 -12.13 -42.67
C PRO A 689 -5.94 -12.45 -42.80
N ALA A 690 -6.33 -12.97 -43.98
CA ALA A 690 -7.67 -13.53 -44.12
C ALA A 690 -7.70 -14.88 -43.40
N PRO A 691 -8.71 -15.16 -42.59
CA PRO A 691 -8.86 -16.47 -41.95
C PRO A 691 -9.08 -17.54 -43.01
N VAL A 692 -8.44 -18.71 -42.84
CA VAL A 692 -8.58 -19.87 -43.76
C VAL A 692 -9.75 -20.75 -43.34
N GLY A 693 -10.14 -20.71 -42.06
CA GLY A 693 -11.24 -21.44 -41.45
C GLY A 693 -12.22 -20.54 -40.67
N GLU A 694 -13.10 -21.14 -39.85
CA GLU A 694 -14.01 -20.42 -39.00
C GLU A 694 -13.22 -19.78 -37.82
N PRO A 695 -13.28 -18.44 -37.62
CA PRO A 695 -12.55 -17.79 -36.54
C PRO A 695 -13.20 -18.10 -35.20
N VAL A 696 -12.35 -18.31 -34.18
CA VAL A 696 -12.80 -18.55 -32.79
C VAL A 696 -12.74 -17.26 -31.95
N ALA A 697 -12.04 -16.24 -32.42
CA ALA A 697 -11.91 -14.95 -31.76
C ALA A 697 -11.60 -13.84 -32.77
N VAL A 698 -11.95 -12.59 -32.39
CA VAL A 698 -11.49 -11.37 -33.08
C VAL A 698 -10.18 -10.96 -32.46
N TYR A 699 -9.12 -10.85 -33.24
CA TYR A 699 -7.83 -10.35 -32.75
C TYR A 699 -7.69 -8.85 -33.01
N PHE A 700 -7.51 -8.10 -31.95
CA PHE A 700 -7.33 -6.65 -31.94
C PHE A 700 -5.86 -6.30 -31.62
N PRO A 701 -4.94 -6.30 -32.59
CA PRO A 701 -3.57 -5.88 -32.38
C PRO A 701 -3.50 -4.43 -31.97
N ALA A 702 -2.75 -4.14 -30.89
CA ALA A 702 -2.65 -2.81 -30.31
C ALA A 702 -1.91 -1.83 -31.26
N CYS A 703 -2.40 -0.57 -31.33
CA CYS A 703 -1.78 0.47 -32.17
C CYS A 703 -0.38 0.87 -31.67
N VAL A 704 -0.08 0.67 -30.40
CA VAL A 704 1.23 0.96 -29.81
C VAL A 704 2.35 0.13 -30.43
N SER A 705 2.07 -1.12 -30.80
CA SER A 705 3.03 -2.02 -31.50
C SER A 705 3.25 -1.63 -32.97
N ALA A 706 2.30 -0.92 -33.58
CA ALA A 706 2.49 -0.32 -34.89
C ALA A 706 3.34 0.98 -34.86
N MET A 707 3.23 1.74 -33.79
CA MET A 707 4.04 2.96 -33.59
C MET A 707 5.46 2.61 -33.16
N PHE A 708 5.63 1.70 -32.22
CA PHE A 708 6.93 1.26 -31.70
C PHE A 708 7.21 -0.18 -32.16
N GLY A 709 8.17 -0.40 -33.04
CA GLY A 709 8.59 -1.74 -33.47
C GLY A 709 9.13 -2.59 -32.33
N PRO A 710 9.38 -3.89 -32.57
CA PRO A 710 9.90 -4.81 -31.58
C PRO A 710 11.24 -4.35 -31.00
N ALA A 711 11.62 -4.87 -29.83
CA ALA A 711 12.94 -4.66 -29.28
C ALA A 711 14.01 -5.12 -30.28
N GLN A 712 15.07 -4.31 -30.47
CA GLN A 712 16.18 -4.75 -31.33
C GLN A 712 16.92 -5.88 -30.61
N PRO A 713 17.17 -7.04 -31.25
CA PRO A 713 18.01 -8.06 -30.65
C PRO A 713 19.41 -7.50 -30.42
N GLY A 714 20.01 -7.81 -29.30
CA GLY A 714 21.46 -7.70 -29.12
C GLY A 714 22.14 -8.47 -30.24
N THR A 715 23.27 -7.94 -30.71
CA THR A 715 24.06 -8.45 -31.85
C THR A 715 24.14 -9.98 -31.89
N GLY A 716 23.34 -10.64 -32.74
CA GLY A 716 23.44 -12.07 -33.00
C GLY A 716 22.15 -12.88 -33.17
N ALA A 717 20.97 -12.34 -32.84
CA ALA A 717 19.71 -13.04 -33.09
C ALA A 717 19.01 -12.57 -34.37
N PRO A 718 18.33 -13.44 -35.16
CA PRO A 718 17.50 -13.04 -36.27
C PRO A 718 16.42 -12.09 -35.77
N GLY A 719 16.08 -11.06 -36.54
CA GLY A 719 15.17 -9.97 -36.16
C GLY A 719 13.90 -10.51 -35.50
N ALA A 720 13.60 -10.02 -34.32
CA ALA A 720 12.43 -10.45 -33.55
C ALA A 720 11.15 -10.14 -34.36
N ALA A 721 10.30 -11.13 -34.54
CA ALA A 721 8.93 -10.92 -34.97
C ALA A 721 8.22 -10.13 -33.88
N GLY A 722 7.53 -9.02 -34.20
CA GLY A 722 6.77 -8.26 -33.22
C GLY A 722 5.63 -9.08 -32.60
N VAL A 723 5.01 -8.56 -31.55
CA VAL A 723 3.97 -9.26 -30.79
C VAL A 723 2.80 -9.71 -31.70
N GLN A 724 2.38 -8.90 -32.67
CA GLN A 724 1.31 -9.27 -33.61
C GLN A 724 1.67 -10.52 -34.42
N ASP A 725 2.86 -10.55 -35.00
CA ASP A 725 3.32 -11.69 -35.80
C ASP A 725 3.49 -12.92 -34.90
N SER A 726 3.92 -12.77 -33.69
CA SER A 726 4.06 -13.84 -32.70
C SER A 726 2.73 -14.43 -32.29
N VAL A 727 1.71 -13.61 -32.00
CA VAL A 727 0.35 -14.10 -31.68
C VAL A 727 -0.26 -14.87 -32.86
N LEU A 728 -0.14 -14.35 -34.09
CA LEU A 728 -0.65 -15.02 -35.29
C LEU A 728 0.07 -16.35 -35.55
N ALA A 729 1.39 -16.40 -35.38
CA ALA A 729 2.17 -17.62 -35.54
C ALA A 729 1.87 -18.67 -34.45
N LEU A 730 1.68 -18.25 -33.19
CA LEU A 730 1.24 -19.14 -32.11
C LEU A 730 -0.14 -19.71 -32.36
N ALA A 731 -1.11 -18.86 -32.76
CA ALA A 731 -2.45 -19.28 -33.12
C ALA A 731 -2.45 -20.29 -34.28
N GLN A 732 -1.67 -20.02 -35.34
CA GLN A 732 -1.52 -20.94 -36.48
C GLN A 732 -0.95 -22.29 -36.04
N ARG A 733 0.10 -22.33 -35.19
CA ARG A 733 0.66 -23.59 -34.66
C ARG A 733 -0.29 -24.34 -33.75
N ALA A 734 -1.12 -23.63 -33.03
CA ALA A 734 -2.16 -24.22 -32.19
C ALA A 734 -3.43 -24.66 -32.96
N GLY A 735 -3.49 -24.43 -34.29
CA GLY A 735 -4.68 -24.73 -35.11
C GLY A 735 -5.87 -23.82 -34.77
N VAL A 736 -5.62 -22.60 -34.36
CA VAL A 736 -6.64 -21.60 -33.92
C VAL A 736 -6.71 -20.47 -34.95
N GLU A 737 -7.89 -20.24 -35.53
CA GLU A 737 -8.11 -19.16 -36.50
C GLU A 737 -8.56 -17.88 -35.79
N LEU A 738 -7.93 -16.76 -36.18
CA LEU A 738 -8.19 -15.43 -35.63
C LEU A 738 -8.64 -14.48 -36.74
N LEU A 739 -9.68 -13.70 -36.49
CA LEU A 739 -10.16 -12.64 -37.39
C LEU A 739 -9.58 -11.28 -36.97
N VAL A 740 -8.81 -10.62 -37.84
CA VAL A 740 -8.36 -9.26 -37.64
C VAL A 740 -9.32 -8.27 -38.33
N PRO A 741 -9.88 -7.25 -37.64
CA PRO A 741 -10.79 -6.29 -38.27
C PRO A 741 -10.18 -5.64 -39.53
N SER A 742 -10.95 -5.54 -40.60
CA SER A 742 -10.47 -4.99 -41.88
C SER A 742 -10.07 -3.51 -41.79
N ASP A 743 -10.64 -2.77 -40.88
CA ASP A 743 -10.40 -1.36 -40.62
C ASP A 743 -9.51 -1.13 -39.34
N ILE A 744 -8.79 -2.14 -38.87
CA ILE A 744 -8.01 -2.14 -37.64
C ILE A 744 -7.09 -0.91 -37.51
N ASP A 745 -6.48 -0.43 -38.61
CA ASP A 745 -5.61 0.75 -38.56
C ASP A 745 -6.31 2.02 -38.06
N ALA A 746 -7.63 2.13 -38.26
CA ALA A 746 -8.45 3.23 -37.78
C ALA A 746 -8.96 3.08 -36.33
N LEU A 747 -8.72 1.92 -35.69
CA LEU A 747 -9.25 1.58 -34.38
C LEU A 747 -8.20 1.77 -33.26
N CYS A 748 -8.67 2.16 -32.08
CA CYS A 748 -7.87 2.30 -30.87
C CYS A 748 -8.73 2.11 -29.62
N CYS A 749 -8.15 1.61 -28.54
CA CYS A 749 -8.82 1.44 -27.24
C CYS A 749 -9.29 2.74 -26.55
N GLY A 750 -8.89 3.92 -27.04
CA GLY A 750 -9.27 5.21 -26.49
C GLY A 750 -8.40 5.72 -25.30
N THR A 751 -7.54 4.85 -24.73
CA THR A 751 -6.68 5.20 -23.57
C THR A 751 -5.83 6.46 -23.78
N PRO A 752 -5.21 6.75 -24.97
CA PRO A 752 -4.44 7.98 -25.15
C PRO A 752 -5.24 9.26 -24.94
N TRP A 753 -6.51 9.27 -25.30
CA TRP A 753 -7.40 10.43 -25.10
C TRP A 753 -7.90 10.52 -23.64
N SER A 754 -8.32 9.37 -23.09
CA SER A 754 -8.82 9.28 -21.71
C SER A 754 -7.78 9.79 -20.70
N SER A 755 -6.55 9.29 -20.78
CA SER A 755 -5.47 9.65 -19.84
C SER A 755 -5.07 11.13 -19.91
N LYS A 756 -5.33 11.81 -21.02
CA LYS A 756 -5.04 13.24 -21.26
C LYS A 756 -6.26 14.15 -21.07
N GLY A 757 -7.44 13.63 -20.71
CA GLY A 757 -8.65 14.42 -20.58
C GLY A 757 -9.26 14.92 -21.89
N LYS A 758 -8.97 14.26 -23.04
CA LYS A 758 -9.43 14.67 -24.38
C LYS A 758 -10.76 13.99 -24.75
N HIS A 759 -11.84 14.32 -24.04
CA HIS A 759 -13.10 13.59 -24.07
C HIS A 759 -13.75 13.49 -25.48
N THR A 760 -13.78 14.58 -26.27
CA THR A 760 -14.41 14.57 -27.61
C THR A 760 -13.73 13.58 -28.54
N GLY A 761 -12.40 13.53 -28.53
CA GLY A 761 -11.65 12.54 -29.31
C GLY A 761 -11.83 11.12 -28.77
N GLN A 762 -11.91 10.98 -27.44
CA GLN A 762 -12.20 9.68 -26.80
C GLN A 762 -13.55 9.12 -27.26
N GLU A 763 -14.61 9.89 -27.21
CA GLU A 763 -15.96 9.49 -27.65
C GLU A 763 -15.95 9.07 -29.12
N THR A 764 -15.29 9.86 -30.00
CA THR A 764 -15.19 9.58 -31.42
C THR A 764 -14.50 8.25 -31.70
N ILE A 765 -13.34 7.99 -31.07
CA ILE A 765 -12.55 6.77 -31.36
C ILE A 765 -13.18 5.54 -30.71
N THR A 766 -13.72 5.67 -29.50
CA THR A 766 -14.38 4.59 -28.77
C THR A 766 -15.64 4.12 -29.51
N ALA A 767 -16.52 5.04 -29.92
CA ALA A 767 -17.73 4.68 -30.68
C ALA A 767 -17.40 3.92 -31.97
N ARG A 768 -16.37 4.38 -32.74
CA ARG A 768 -15.90 3.69 -33.94
C ARG A 768 -15.39 2.29 -33.62
N THR A 769 -14.58 2.16 -32.57
CA THR A 769 -13.95 0.88 -32.20
C THR A 769 -15.00 -0.12 -31.73
N ILE A 770 -15.94 0.28 -30.89
CA ILE A 770 -17.04 -0.58 -30.42
C ILE A 770 -17.91 -1.05 -31.60
N ALA A 771 -18.26 -0.14 -32.53
CA ALA A 771 -19.06 -0.51 -33.71
C ALA A 771 -18.35 -1.54 -34.58
N ALA A 772 -17.04 -1.41 -34.82
CA ALA A 772 -16.24 -2.37 -35.56
C ALA A 772 -16.14 -3.72 -34.83
N LEU A 773 -15.88 -3.72 -33.53
CA LEU A 773 -15.79 -4.93 -32.73
C LEU A 773 -17.12 -5.68 -32.66
N ARG A 774 -18.26 -5.01 -32.59
CA ARG A 774 -19.58 -5.63 -32.65
C ARG A 774 -19.82 -6.31 -34.00
N ARG A 775 -19.52 -5.62 -35.08
CA ARG A 775 -19.66 -6.17 -36.44
C ARG A 775 -18.81 -7.46 -36.61
N ASP A 776 -17.54 -7.39 -36.24
CA ASP A 776 -16.54 -8.44 -36.50
C ASP A 776 -16.60 -9.60 -35.48
N SER A 777 -17.20 -9.38 -34.31
CA SER A 777 -17.42 -10.43 -33.29
C SER A 777 -18.73 -11.18 -33.49
N ASP A 778 -19.44 -10.97 -34.60
CA ASP A 778 -20.78 -11.49 -34.81
C ASP A 778 -21.71 -11.15 -33.61
N HIS A 779 -21.85 -9.84 -33.37
CA HIS A 779 -22.69 -9.26 -32.31
C HIS A 779 -22.37 -9.74 -30.90
N GLY A 780 -21.08 -10.05 -30.59
CA GLY A 780 -20.59 -10.49 -29.31
C GLY A 780 -20.46 -12.01 -29.13
N ARG A 781 -20.75 -12.78 -30.15
CA ARG A 781 -20.58 -14.24 -30.13
C ARG A 781 -19.09 -14.64 -29.98
N LEU A 782 -18.21 -14.00 -30.74
CA LEU A 782 -16.77 -14.23 -30.67
C LEU A 782 -16.13 -13.31 -29.57
N PRO A 783 -15.22 -13.82 -28.73
CA PRO A 783 -14.42 -12.99 -27.85
C PRO A 783 -13.45 -12.15 -28.66
N ILE A 784 -13.04 -11.01 -28.08
CA ILE A 784 -12.06 -10.10 -28.66
C ILE A 784 -10.77 -10.25 -27.88
N VAL A 785 -9.66 -10.53 -28.55
CA VAL A 785 -8.33 -10.74 -27.95
C VAL A 785 -7.43 -9.56 -28.28
N CYS A 786 -6.87 -8.89 -27.26
CA CYS A 786 -5.99 -7.73 -27.42
C CYS A 786 -4.59 -8.05 -26.88
N ASP A 787 -3.53 -7.64 -27.58
CA ASP A 787 -2.12 -7.96 -27.30
C ASP A 787 -1.34 -6.91 -26.49
N ALA A 788 -2.05 -6.02 -25.81
CA ALA A 788 -1.43 -5.09 -24.89
C ALA A 788 -2.35 -4.89 -23.68
N SER A 789 -1.88 -5.23 -22.49
CA SER A 789 -2.69 -5.21 -21.27
C SER A 789 -3.36 -3.85 -20.99
N SER A 790 -2.68 -2.73 -21.29
CA SER A 790 -3.27 -1.38 -21.17
C SER A 790 -4.39 -1.11 -22.18
N CYS A 791 -4.36 -1.73 -23.37
CA CYS A 791 -5.44 -1.62 -24.35
C CYS A 791 -6.60 -2.54 -23.97
N THR A 792 -6.32 -3.74 -23.47
CA THR A 792 -7.34 -4.67 -22.93
C THR A 792 -8.16 -3.98 -21.84
N GLU A 793 -7.48 -3.35 -20.87
CA GLU A 793 -8.11 -2.59 -19.79
C GLU A 793 -8.92 -1.41 -20.32
N GLY A 794 -8.36 -0.64 -21.26
CA GLY A 794 -9.05 0.51 -21.87
C GLY A 794 -10.33 0.09 -22.61
N LEU A 795 -10.31 -1.05 -23.31
CA LEU A 795 -11.49 -1.60 -23.98
C LEU A 795 -12.53 -2.13 -22.97
N ARG A 796 -12.11 -2.83 -21.91
CA ARG A 796 -13.02 -3.27 -20.83
C ARG A 796 -13.72 -2.07 -20.19
N HIS A 797 -12.97 -1.03 -19.83
CA HIS A 797 -13.52 0.20 -19.24
C HIS A 797 -14.48 0.94 -20.19
N ALA A 798 -14.20 0.96 -21.50
CA ALA A 798 -15.11 1.58 -22.49
C ALA A 798 -16.47 0.86 -22.58
N LEU A 799 -16.51 -0.44 -22.24
CA LEU A 799 -17.74 -1.25 -22.26
C LEU A 799 -18.54 -1.20 -20.95
N GLU A 800 -17.99 -0.69 -19.84
CA GLU A 800 -18.70 -0.59 -18.55
C GLU A 800 -19.94 0.31 -18.65
N VAL A 801 -19.90 1.32 -19.51
CA VAL A 801 -21.01 2.27 -19.73
C VAL A 801 -21.88 1.92 -20.95
N GLU A 802 -21.55 0.84 -21.66
CA GLU A 802 -22.24 0.42 -22.86
C GLU A 802 -23.38 -0.55 -22.55
N VAL A 803 -24.59 -0.21 -22.95
CA VAL A 803 -25.72 -1.12 -22.92
C VAL A 803 -25.81 -1.84 -24.28
N PRO A 804 -25.72 -3.18 -24.32
CA PRO A 804 -25.85 -3.92 -25.57
C PRO A 804 -27.19 -3.66 -26.24
N PRO A 805 -27.23 -3.46 -27.57
CA PRO A 805 -28.51 -3.38 -28.29
C PRO A 805 -29.38 -4.62 -28.08
N ALA A 806 -30.69 -4.48 -28.16
CA ALA A 806 -31.63 -5.58 -27.96
C ALA A 806 -31.30 -6.78 -28.87
N GLY A 807 -31.18 -7.96 -28.27
CA GLY A 807 -30.88 -9.22 -29.01
C GLY A 807 -29.37 -9.46 -29.26
N GLN A 808 -28.48 -8.59 -28.84
CA GLN A 808 -27.01 -8.78 -28.95
C GLN A 808 -26.40 -9.18 -27.59
N GLN A 809 -25.28 -9.92 -27.65
CA GLN A 809 -24.51 -10.33 -26.48
C GLN A 809 -23.57 -9.19 -26.05
N PRO A 810 -23.22 -9.10 -24.76
CA PRO A 810 -22.12 -8.25 -24.29
C PRO A 810 -20.80 -8.63 -24.98
N LEU A 811 -20.01 -7.63 -25.39
CA LEU A 811 -18.66 -7.89 -25.93
C LEU A 811 -17.75 -8.40 -24.79
N ARG A 812 -17.02 -9.48 -25.06
CA ARG A 812 -16.03 -10.05 -24.12
C ARG A 812 -14.62 -9.72 -24.59
N ILE A 813 -13.90 -8.96 -23.77
CA ILE A 813 -12.50 -8.58 -24.06
C ILE A 813 -11.57 -9.48 -23.23
N LEU A 814 -10.70 -10.25 -23.91
CA LEU A 814 -9.65 -11.07 -23.32
C LEU A 814 -8.29 -10.45 -23.62
N ASP A 815 -7.35 -10.62 -22.69
CA ASP A 815 -5.95 -10.31 -22.95
C ASP A 815 -5.29 -11.45 -23.74
N ALA A 816 -4.35 -11.14 -24.63
CA ALA A 816 -3.68 -12.16 -25.42
C ALA A 816 -2.85 -13.13 -24.55
N VAL A 817 -2.36 -12.68 -23.40
CA VAL A 817 -1.67 -13.55 -22.42
C VAL A 817 -2.65 -14.55 -21.81
N GLU A 818 -3.83 -14.10 -21.38
CA GLU A 818 -4.91 -14.93 -20.86
C GLU A 818 -5.36 -15.95 -21.90
N PHE A 819 -5.69 -15.46 -23.10
CA PHE A 819 -6.09 -16.31 -24.21
C PHE A 819 -5.02 -17.35 -24.58
N THR A 820 -3.74 -16.96 -24.58
CA THR A 820 -2.64 -17.86 -24.86
C THR A 820 -2.51 -18.93 -23.78
N ALA A 821 -2.54 -18.56 -22.50
CA ALA A 821 -2.42 -19.49 -21.38
C ALA A 821 -3.53 -20.56 -21.37
N GLU A 822 -4.76 -20.19 -21.79
CA GLU A 822 -5.93 -21.08 -21.73
C GLU A 822 -6.19 -21.85 -23.01
N HIS A 823 -5.97 -21.22 -24.18
CA HIS A 823 -6.40 -21.77 -25.45
C HIS A 823 -5.27 -22.18 -26.40
N LEU A 824 -4.11 -21.48 -26.36
CA LEU A 824 -3.01 -21.79 -27.26
C LEU A 824 -1.97 -22.72 -26.62
N LEU A 825 -1.49 -22.41 -25.46
CA LEU A 825 -0.39 -23.13 -24.79
C LEU A 825 -0.64 -24.64 -24.66
N PRO A 826 -1.85 -25.14 -24.32
CA PRO A 826 -2.11 -26.58 -24.26
C PRO A 826 -2.04 -27.30 -25.62
N ARG A 827 -2.04 -26.55 -26.72
CA ARG A 827 -2.03 -27.09 -28.13
C ARG A 827 -0.71 -26.86 -28.85
N LEU A 828 0.22 -26.12 -28.22
CA LEU A 828 1.53 -25.84 -28.78
C LEU A 828 2.50 -27.01 -28.54
N PRO A 829 3.54 -27.15 -29.39
CA PRO A 829 4.67 -28.01 -29.07
C PRO A 829 5.31 -27.58 -27.77
N GLU A 830 5.95 -28.54 -27.07
CA GLU A 830 6.66 -28.25 -25.83
C GLU A 830 7.73 -27.16 -26.06
N PRO A 831 7.67 -26.05 -25.33
CA PRO A 831 8.61 -24.97 -25.53
C PRO A 831 10.04 -25.37 -25.12
N ARG A 832 11.03 -24.88 -25.83
CA ARG A 832 12.44 -24.96 -25.38
C ARG A 832 12.64 -23.93 -24.28
N ARG A 833 12.87 -24.40 -23.07
CA ARG A 833 13.09 -23.54 -21.92
C ARG A 833 14.47 -22.89 -21.92
N ILE A 834 14.53 -21.63 -21.55
CA ILE A 834 15.75 -20.91 -21.21
C ILE A 834 16.05 -21.04 -19.71
N PRO A 835 17.31 -20.86 -19.26
CA PRO A 835 17.65 -21.03 -17.85
C PRO A 835 16.90 -20.10 -16.91
N SER A 836 16.77 -18.79 -17.26
CA SER A 836 16.16 -17.80 -16.37
C SER A 836 15.50 -16.67 -17.13
N LEU A 837 14.46 -16.10 -16.51
CA LEU A 837 13.66 -14.98 -17.04
C LEU A 837 13.30 -14.00 -15.92
N THR A 838 13.62 -12.70 -16.08
CA THR A 838 12.97 -11.68 -15.26
C THR A 838 11.68 -11.21 -15.90
N LEU A 839 10.61 -11.25 -15.11
CA LEU A 839 9.26 -10.88 -15.54
C LEU A 839 8.85 -9.55 -14.91
N HIS A 840 8.36 -8.61 -15.75
CA HIS A 840 7.74 -7.38 -15.29
C HIS A 840 6.23 -7.41 -15.54
N PRO A 841 5.38 -7.80 -14.54
CA PRO A 841 3.94 -7.61 -14.62
C PRO A 841 3.59 -6.13 -14.79
N THR A 842 2.53 -5.84 -15.55
CA THR A 842 2.11 -4.45 -15.75
C THR A 842 1.07 -4.02 -14.71
N CYS A 843 0.88 -2.72 -14.53
CA CYS A 843 -0.22 -2.21 -13.71
C CYS A 843 -1.58 -2.73 -14.21
N SER A 844 -1.80 -2.72 -15.52
CA SER A 844 -3.04 -3.22 -16.13
C SER A 844 -3.23 -4.73 -15.95
N SER A 845 -2.17 -5.56 -16.12
CA SER A 845 -2.30 -7.00 -15.87
C SER A 845 -2.62 -7.30 -14.41
N THR A 846 -2.05 -6.54 -13.48
CA THR A 846 -2.32 -6.66 -12.03
C THR A 846 -3.75 -6.28 -11.70
N ARG A 847 -4.24 -5.15 -12.22
CA ARG A 847 -5.63 -4.68 -11.99
C ARG A 847 -6.67 -5.62 -12.57
N MET A 848 -6.37 -6.27 -13.69
CA MET A 848 -7.27 -7.24 -14.33
C MET A 848 -7.15 -8.67 -13.77
N GLY A 849 -6.26 -8.94 -12.80
CA GLY A 849 -6.05 -10.27 -12.25
C GLY A 849 -5.33 -11.25 -13.20
N LEU A 850 -4.57 -10.76 -14.18
CA LEU A 850 -3.94 -11.57 -15.24
C LEU A 850 -2.55 -12.13 -14.86
N ASN A 851 -1.98 -11.73 -13.72
CA ASN A 851 -0.65 -12.16 -13.32
C ASN A 851 -0.48 -13.68 -13.21
N PRO A 852 -1.47 -14.49 -12.77
CA PRO A 852 -1.35 -15.96 -12.81
C PRO A 852 -1.23 -16.52 -14.23
N ALA A 853 -1.96 -15.97 -15.19
CA ALA A 853 -1.85 -16.38 -16.61
C ALA A 853 -0.49 -15.96 -17.20
N LEU A 854 -0.03 -14.76 -16.84
CA LEU A 854 1.28 -14.25 -17.26
C LEU A 854 2.41 -15.11 -16.69
N ALA A 855 2.33 -15.54 -15.43
CA ALA A 855 3.29 -16.46 -14.81
C ALA A 855 3.31 -17.81 -15.50
N ARG A 856 2.14 -18.42 -15.78
CA ARG A 856 2.06 -19.71 -16.52
C ARG A 856 2.73 -19.65 -17.89
N VAL A 857 2.55 -18.55 -18.62
CA VAL A 857 3.22 -18.38 -19.93
C VAL A 857 4.74 -18.23 -19.75
N ALA A 858 5.19 -17.49 -18.75
CA ALA A 858 6.61 -17.30 -18.44
C ALA A 858 7.27 -18.62 -17.99
N GLU A 859 6.62 -19.39 -17.13
CA GLU A 859 7.09 -20.71 -16.64
C GLU A 859 7.17 -21.77 -17.76
N ALA A 860 6.37 -21.63 -18.81
CA ALA A 860 6.51 -22.48 -20.00
C ALA A 860 7.78 -22.13 -20.80
N ILE A 861 8.27 -20.90 -20.71
CA ILE A 861 9.44 -20.39 -21.46
C ILE A 861 10.76 -20.61 -20.71
N ALA A 862 10.75 -20.53 -19.38
CA ALA A 862 11.95 -20.53 -18.55
C ALA A 862 11.90 -21.55 -17.41
N GLU A 863 13.07 -22.01 -16.97
CA GLU A 863 13.20 -22.91 -15.81
C GLU A 863 13.03 -22.13 -14.50
N ASP A 864 13.61 -20.91 -14.45
CA ASP A 864 13.50 -19.98 -13.32
C ASP A 864 12.89 -18.67 -13.79
N VAL A 865 11.75 -18.29 -13.18
CA VAL A 865 11.04 -17.04 -13.46
C VAL A 865 11.07 -16.17 -12.20
N GLN A 866 11.69 -14.99 -12.33
CA GLN A 866 11.83 -14.06 -11.21
C GLN A 866 11.10 -12.75 -11.46
N ILE A 867 10.26 -12.36 -10.50
CA ILE A 867 9.68 -11.01 -10.40
C ILE A 867 10.47 -10.28 -9.32
N PRO A 868 11.11 -9.13 -9.61
CA PRO A 868 11.85 -8.36 -8.59
C PRO A 868 10.96 -7.99 -7.40
N ASP A 869 11.52 -8.06 -6.18
CA ASP A 869 10.77 -7.75 -4.94
C ASP A 869 10.30 -6.27 -4.89
N ASP A 870 11.09 -5.36 -5.47
CA ASP A 870 10.74 -3.93 -5.61
C ASP A 870 9.93 -3.64 -6.88
N TRP A 871 9.23 -4.66 -7.43
CA TRP A 871 8.35 -4.47 -8.56
C TRP A 871 7.29 -3.38 -8.31
N GLY A 872 7.03 -2.59 -9.34
CA GLY A 872 6.00 -1.57 -9.36
C GLY A 872 5.69 -1.10 -10.78
N CYS A 873 4.74 -0.20 -10.93
CA CYS A 873 4.43 0.40 -12.23
C CYS A 873 5.65 1.13 -12.79
N CYS A 874 6.00 0.87 -14.06
CA CYS A 874 7.12 1.53 -14.75
C CYS A 874 6.90 3.03 -15.02
N ALA A 875 5.69 3.53 -14.79
CA ALA A 875 5.27 4.93 -15.02
C ALA A 875 5.43 5.44 -16.49
N PHE A 876 5.71 4.57 -17.45
CA PHE A 876 5.80 4.99 -18.84
C PHE A 876 4.44 5.45 -19.39
N ALA A 877 3.35 4.76 -19.02
CA ALA A 877 1.96 5.17 -19.17
C ALA A 877 1.63 5.83 -20.52
N GLY A 878 1.76 5.09 -21.61
CA GLY A 878 1.60 5.58 -22.98
C GLY A 878 2.78 6.46 -23.41
N ASP A 879 2.63 7.77 -23.40
CA ASP A 879 3.69 8.75 -23.70
C ASP A 879 4.17 9.55 -22.49
N ARG A 880 3.61 9.27 -21.28
CA ARG A 880 3.98 10.03 -20.07
C ARG A 880 5.48 9.91 -19.77
N GLY A 881 6.06 8.72 -19.89
CA GLY A 881 7.50 8.50 -19.76
C GLY A 881 8.37 9.13 -20.86
N LEU A 882 7.76 9.66 -21.92
CA LEU A 882 8.43 10.50 -22.92
C LEU A 882 8.24 12.00 -22.62
N LEU A 883 7.14 12.38 -22.02
CA LEU A 883 6.87 13.75 -21.56
C LEU A 883 7.66 14.06 -20.28
N HIS A 884 7.64 13.15 -19.33
CA HIS A 884 8.28 13.22 -18.01
C HIS A 884 9.18 12.00 -17.77
N PRO A 885 10.35 11.92 -18.42
CA PRO A 885 11.25 10.77 -18.29
C PRO A 885 11.78 10.57 -16.86
N GLU A 886 11.86 11.66 -16.07
CA GLU A 886 12.21 11.64 -14.66
C GLU A 886 11.23 10.79 -13.81
N LEU A 887 9.98 10.71 -14.19
CA LEU A 887 8.98 9.90 -13.52
C LEU A 887 9.28 8.40 -13.72
N THR A 888 9.55 7.97 -14.95
CA THR A 888 9.95 6.58 -15.24
C THR A 888 11.26 6.24 -14.54
N ALA A 889 12.27 7.11 -14.64
CA ALA A 889 13.56 6.90 -14.00
C ALA A 889 13.44 6.70 -12.49
N SER A 890 12.66 7.56 -11.82
CA SER A 890 12.41 7.44 -10.38
C SER A 890 11.61 6.16 -10.00
N ALA A 891 10.57 5.85 -10.79
CA ALA A 891 9.69 4.71 -10.50
C ALA A 891 10.40 3.35 -10.63
N THR A 892 11.36 3.24 -11.55
CA THR A 892 12.02 1.97 -11.90
C THR A 892 13.40 1.78 -11.29
N ALA A 893 13.97 2.81 -10.63
CA ALA A 893 15.37 2.81 -10.19
C ALA A 893 15.74 1.55 -9.37
N ARG A 894 14.97 1.24 -8.32
CA ARG A 894 15.23 0.07 -7.46
C ARG A 894 15.00 -1.27 -8.15
N GLN A 895 13.93 -1.34 -8.94
CA GLN A 895 13.66 -2.55 -9.72
C GLN A 895 14.79 -2.81 -10.72
N ALA A 896 15.33 -1.76 -11.33
CA ALA A 896 16.45 -1.87 -12.27
C ALA A 896 17.71 -2.42 -11.59
N GLU A 897 18.05 -1.94 -10.39
CA GLU A 897 19.17 -2.46 -9.59
C GLU A 897 19.01 -3.97 -9.31
N GLN A 898 17.80 -4.41 -8.94
CA GLN A 898 17.52 -5.82 -8.68
C GLN A 898 17.61 -6.67 -9.97
N VAL A 899 17.06 -6.19 -11.07
CA VAL A 899 17.14 -6.89 -12.37
C VAL A 899 18.60 -7.06 -12.81
N GLN A 900 19.43 -6.03 -12.62
CA GLN A 900 20.85 -6.09 -12.94
C GLN A 900 21.60 -7.10 -12.03
N ALA A 901 21.19 -7.21 -10.75
CA ALA A 901 21.77 -8.19 -9.83
C ALA A 901 21.33 -9.64 -10.10
N ILE A 902 20.15 -9.86 -10.68
CA ILE A 902 19.63 -11.20 -11.06
C ILE A 902 20.38 -11.74 -12.28
N ASP A 903 20.78 -10.91 -13.23
CA ASP A 903 21.48 -11.26 -14.48
C ASP A 903 20.82 -12.43 -15.24
N ALA A 904 19.52 -12.33 -15.49
CA ALA A 904 18.73 -13.37 -16.14
C ALA A 904 19.02 -13.48 -17.65
N SER A 905 18.79 -14.67 -18.21
CA SER A 905 19.01 -14.97 -19.64
C SER A 905 18.09 -14.16 -20.57
N ALA A 906 16.92 -13.76 -20.09
CA ALA A 906 15.96 -12.93 -20.83
C ALA A 906 15.10 -12.07 -19.90
N HIS A 907 14.43 -11.06 -20.50
CA HIS A 907 13.59 -10.11 -19.77
C HIS A 907 12.28 -9.91 -20.52
N ALA A 908 11.14 -10.00 -19.81
CA ALA A 908 9.83 -9.94 -20.44
C ALA A 908 8.82 -9.05 -19.71
N SER A 909 7.86 -8.55 -20.50
CA SER A 909 6.63 -7.92 -20.02
C SER A 909 5.46 -8.27 -20.94
N CYS A 910 4.29 -7.70 -20.75
CA CYS A 910 3.09 -7.91 -21.57
C CYS A 910 2.49 -6.61 -22.11
N ASN A 911 3.31 -5.57 -22.24
CA ASN A 911 2.88 -4.29 -22.79
C ASN A 911 4.06 -3.48 -23.32
N ARG A 912 4.00 -3.07 -24.59
CA ARG A 912 5.11 -2.42 -25.30
C ARG A 912 5.68 -1.20 -24.60
N THR A 913 4.86 -0.37 -23.96
CA THR A 913 5.34 0.81 -23.23
C THR A 913 6.10 0.45 -21.96
N CYS A 914 5.71 -0.65 -21.27
CA CYS A 914 6.44 -1.16 -20.12
C CYS A 914 7.79 -1.78 -20.55
N GLU A 915 7.81 -2.51 -21.67
CA GLU A 915 9.06 -3.02 -22.26
C GLU A 915 10.06 -1.87 -22.53
N LEU A 916 9.60 -0.76 -23.13
CA LEU A 916 10.42 0.43 -23.37
C LEU A 916 10.92 1.05 -22.06
N GLY A 917 10.03 1.21 -21.07
CA GLY A 917 10.38 1.79 -19.77
C GLY A 917 11.42 0.97 -19.04
N MET A 918 11.23 -0.35 -19.01
CA MET A 918 12.14 -1.29 -18.34
C MET A 918 13.47 -1.44 -19.10
N SER A 919 13.44 -1.50 -20.44
CA SER A 919 14.69 -1.54 -21.23
C SER A 919 15.55 -0.30 -20.99
N ARG A 920 14.95 0.88 -20.93
CA ARG A 920 15.64 2.14 -20.60
C ARG A 920 16.25 2.10 -19.20
N ALA A 921 15.48 1.61 -18.22
CA ALA A 921 15.89 1.62 -16.82
C ALA A 921 17.01 0.61 -16.52
N THR A 922 16.92 -0.60 -17.08
CA THR A 922 17.84 -1.70 -16.77
C THR A 922 19.06 -1.77 -17.69
N GLY A 923 18.95 -1.21 -18.91
CA GLY A 923 19.92 -1.42 -19.97
C GLY A 923 19.77 -2.77 -20.70
N TYR A 924 18.87 -3.65 -20.25
CA TYR A 924 18.58 -4.93 -20.91
C TYR A 924 17.37 -4.83 -21.84
N PRO A 925 17.34 -5.54 -22.98
CA PRO A 925 16.19 -5.55 -23.86
C PRO A 925 15.04 -6.33 -23.26
N TYR A 926 13.90 -5.68 -23.02
CA TYR A 926 12.64 -6.33 -22.65
C TYR A 926 11.83 -6.63 -23.89
N SER A 927 11.33 -7.86 -23.97
CA SER A 927 10.45 -8.35 -25.06
C SER A 927 9.05 -8.66 -24.54
N HIS A 928 8.07 -8.72 -25.44
CA HIS A 928 6.78 -9.24 -25.07
C HIS A 928 6.88 -10.74 -24.75
N VAL A 929 6.24 -11.20 -23.67
CA VAL A 929 6.30 -12.61 -23.25
C VAL A 929 5.87 -13.57 -24.37
N LEU A 930 4.90 -13.16 -25.21
CA LEU A 930 4.42 -13.95 -26.36
C LEU A 930 5.43 -13.99 -27.51
N GLU A 931 6.32 -13.01 -27.63
CA GLU A 931 7.43 -13.08 -28.59
C GLU A 931 8.44 -14.15 -28.17
N LEU A 932 8.75 -14.24 -26.87
CA LEU A 932 9.63 -15.28 -26.34
C LEU A 932 8.99 -16.68 -26.45
N LEU A 933 7.70 -16.80 -26.16
CA LEU A 933 6.97 -18.07 -26.35
C LEU A 933 6.97 -18.50 -27.82
N ASN A 934 6.76 -17.55 -28.76
CA ASN A 934 6.83 -17.84 -30.17
C ASN A 934 8.21 -18.39 -30.59
N GLN A 935 9.29 -17.78 -30.12
CA GLN A 935 10.66 -18.23 -30.38
C GLN A 935 10.94 -19.61 -29.77
N SER A 936 10.49 -19.87 -28.55
CA SER A 936 10.71 -21.12 -27.83
C SER A 936 9.97 -22.32 -28.40
N THR A 937 8.90 -22.08 -29.19
CA THR A 937 8.07 -23.13 -29.82
C THR A 937 8.38 -23.35 -31.30
N ILE A 938 9.36 -22.64 -31.89
CA ILE A 938 9.83 -22.93 -33.26
C ILE A 938 10.66 -24.20 -33.22
N ALA A 939 10.27 -25.20 -34.04
CA ALA A 939 11.06 -26.43 -34.23
C ALA A 939 12.46 -26.03 -34.75
N GLY A 940 13.51 -26.52 -34.09
CA GLY A 940 14.88 -26.26 -34.53
C GLY A 940 15.08 -26.84 -35.91
N GLY A 941 15.45 -25.98 -36.91
CA GLY A 941 15.95 -26.39 -38.21
C GLY A 941 17.33 -27.05 -38.07
#